data_b64a45f0dd23679a18f5f8627353a7d4
#
_entry.id   b64a45f0dd23679a18f5f8627353a7d4
#
_cell.length_a   1.000
_cell.length_b   1.000
_cell.length_c   1.000
_cell.angle_alpha   90.00
_cell.angle_beta   90.00
_cell.angle_gamma   90.00
#
_symmetry.space_group_name_H-M   'P 1'
#
loop_
_entity.id
_entity.type
_entity.pdbx_description
1 polymer ?
#
loop_
_entity_poly.entity_id
_entity_poly.type
_entity_poly.pdbx_seq_one_letter_code
_entity_poly.pdbx_strand_id
1 'polypeptide(L)'
;MCGIYGVVVRPGAAIDPARVAAMGAALAHRGPDDAHVWRDGTAALGATRLSIIDVEGGRQPVTNEDGSIVACQNGELYNYGELRQRLAAAGHRFDNRGDTDLLPHLYEADGLDFPRRLRGMFAVALWDAPRGRLVLARDRLGIKPLHYAETADGLWFASEIKAILATGVHRALDAQALHDYLSLDYVPGPATMFAGVRKLAAGTMLVWDAAAPRGPAIGVRRWWSLPAQHGASAAGQAAGGDGAPPLPRSEAGLVALVRTALEDAVAAHLVSDVPVGAFLSGGIDSSVVVALMQRMAGGRVETFSVGFDDRSYDELPFAKRVAAHCGTVHHEAVVRPAAADLVHDLVDAFDEPFADSSAIGSWIVAREAAGHTKVVLSGDGGDEVFGGYVIYQADRLAAIGRRLPSFLTQRLLPAIARAVPASDRKMALDLRLQRFARGVALDPLAAHLAWREIFTEEAKATLYAAPSGIGVASHADADRPSNRGIDPASNARVGARHAVPSLANRPTLDLLRAAHDAYPHADPINRLMAVDASISLVDDMLTKVDRTSMAHGLEVRVPLLDHPLVELLARVPDVYKVRPIHRGMALKPLLRRVAADLLPRDIVHRPKAGFHVPIPAWLKGELRPLLTDVLAPERVRRQGVFDPAAVDALVRAHLEGRRNPVSYTHLTLPTKRIV
;
A
#
# COMPACT_ATOMS: atom_id res chain seq x y z
N MET A 1 3.55 12.62 -11.32
CA MET A 1 3.20 11.16 -11.31
C MET A 1 2.48 10.78 -12.58
N CYS A 2 2.51 9.47 -12.94
CA CYS A 2 2.03 9.03 -14.24
C CYS A 2 1.25 7.72 -14.10
N GLY A 3 0.54 7.34 -15.15
CA GLY A 3 0.09 5.97 -15.36
C GLY A 3 0.96 5.33 -16.42
N ILE A 4 1.75 4.32 -16.09
CA ILE A 4 2.53 3.58 -17.08
C ILE A 4 1.83 2.28 -17.48
N TYR A 5 2.00 1.87 -18.71
CA TYR A 5 1.39 0.66 -19.26
C TYR A 5 2.14 0.18 -20.50
N GLY A 6 1.93 -1.08 -20.85
CA GLY A 6 2.51 -1.59 -22.07
C GLY A 6 2.38 -3.10 -22.23
N VAL A 7 2.95 -3.56 -23.32
CA VAL A 7 3.03 -4.97 -23.70
C VAL A 7 4.34 -5.25 -24.39
N VAL A 8 4.90 -6.44 -24.14
CA VAL A 8 5.95 -7.01 -24.98
C VAL A 8 5.45 -8.36 -25.46
N VAL A 9 5.37 -8.53 -26.77
CA VAL A 9 4.81 -9.73 -27.39
C VAL A 9 5.89 -10.78 -27.66
N ARG A 10 5.48 -12.05 -27.69
CA ARG A 10 6.33 -13.17 -28.09
C ARG A 10 6.59 -13.17 -29.60
N PRO A 11 7.68 -13.78 -30.07
CA PRO A 11 7.94 -13.92 -31.50
C PRO A 11 6.75 -14.55 -32.22
N GLY A 12 6.28 -13.89 -33.28
CA GLY A 12 5.12 -14.32 -34.07
C GLY A 12 3.77 -13.78 -33.62
N ALA A 13 3.68 -13.14 -32.45
CA ALA A 13 2.49 -12.40 -32.03
C ALA A 13 2.58 -10.94 -32.48
N ALA A 14 1.43 -10.29 -32.68
CA ALA A 14 1.34 -8.89 -33.07
C ALA A 14 0.75 -8.03 -31.94
N ILE A 15 1.24 -6.81 -31.82
CA ILE A 15 0.66 -5.82 -30.91
C ILE A 15 -0.63 -5.29 -31.51
N ASP A 16 -1.73 -5.42 -30.79
CA ASP A 16 -3.00 -4.78 -31.15
C ASP A 16 -3.03 -3.33 -30.60
N PRO A 17 -2.98 -2.31 -31.48
CA PRO A 17 -2.99 -0.92 -31.08
C PRO A 17 -4.25 -0.51 -30.30
N ALA A 18 -5.41 -1.15 -30.57
CA ALA A 18 -6.65 -0.85 -29.89
C ALA A 18 -6.59 -1.28 -28.40
N ARG A 19 -5.98 -2.43 -28.11
CA ARG A 19 -5.76 -2.89 -26.73
C ARG A 19 -4.81 -1.95 -25.98
N VAL A 20 -3.74 -1.49 -26.60
CA VAL A 20 -2.80 -0.51 -25.99
C VAL A 20 -3.49 0.82 -25.74
N ALA A 21 -4.30 1.31 -26.69
CA ALA A 21 -5.08 2.54 -26.51
C ALA A 21 -6.10 2.41 -25.36
N ALA A 22 -6.76 1.26 -25.21
CA ALA A 22 -7.67 1.00 -24.10
C ALA A 22 -6.97 1.03 -22.74
N MET A 23 -5.71 0.57 -22.65
CA MET A 23 -4.91 0.69 -21.43
C MET A 23 -4.67 2.16 -21.05
N GLY A 24 -4.27 2.99 -22.03
CA GLY A 24 -4.04 4.42 -21.81
C GLY A 24 -5.31 5.16 -21.36
N ALA A 25 -6.44 4.88 -22.02
CA ALA A 25 -7.73 5.45 -21.64
C ALA A 25 -8.13 5.07 -20.18
N ALA A 26 -7.85 3.84 -19.76
CA ALA A 26 -8.14 3.38 -18.40
C ALA A 26 -7.27 4.09 -17.34
N LEU A 27 -6.14 4.68 -17.70
CA LEU A 27 -5.20 5.38 -16.80
C LEU A 27 -5.22 6.90 -16.94
N ALA A 28 -6.09 7.47 -17.76
CA ALA A 28 -6.12 8.92 -18.05
C ALA A 28 -6.25 9.79 -16.78
N HIS A 29 -6.96 9.29 -15.75
CA HIS A 29 -7.14 9.99 -14.47
C HIS A 29 -5.82 10.18 -13.70
N ARG A 30 -4.81 9.30 -13.91
CA ARG A 30 -3.50 9.39 -13.23
C ARG A 30 -2.62 10.50 -13.81
N GLY A 31 -2.79 10.81 -15.06
CA GLY A 31 -1.96 11.80 -15.77
C GLY A 31 -2.77 12.54 -16.81
N PRO A 32 -3.51 13.59 -16.40
CA PRO A 32 -4.41 14.31 -17.29
C PRO A 32 -3.71 15.31 -18.21
N ASP A 33 -2.41 15.60 -17.98
CA ASP A 33 -1.72 16.69 -18.69
C ASP A 33 -1.21 16.26 -20.07
N ASP A 34 -0.76 14.99 -20.24
CA ASP A 34 -0.17 14.49 -21.48
C ASP A 34 -0.27 12.96 -21.58
N ALA A 35 -0.23 12.39 -22.79
CA ALA A 35 -0.25 10.95 -23.00
C ALA A 35 0.47 10.57 -24.30
N HIS A 36 1.46 9.69 -24.21
CA HIS A 36 2.20 9.19 -25.36
C HIS A 36 2.40 7.68 -25.30
N VAL A 37 2.59 7.08 -26.47
CA VAL A 37 2.92 5.67 -26.65
C VAL A 37 4.08 5.58 -27.62
N TRP A 38 5.17 4.95 -27.18
CA TRP A 38 6.23 4.48 -28.06
C TRP A 38 5.96 3.02 -28.44
N ARG A 39 6.29 2.61 -29.65
CA ARG A 39 6.16 1.22 -30.10
C ARG A 39 7.17 0.87 -31.18
N ASP A 40 7.59 -0.38 -31.18
CA ASP A 40 8.23 -1.08 -32.31
C ASP A 40 7.37 -2.29 -32.73
N GLY A 41 7.94 -3.27 -33.42
CA GLY A 41 7.22 -4.50 -33.80
C GLY A 41 7.01 -5.48 -32.65
N THR A 42 7.70 -5.33 -31.50
CA THR A 42 7.78 -6.30 -30.40
C THR A 42 7.24 -5.71 -29.09
N ALA A 43 7.45 -4.44 -28.84
CA ALA A 43 7.08 -3.77 -27.59
C ALA A 43 6.23 -2.51 -27.83
N ALA A 44 5.35 -2.21 -26.90
CA ALA A 44 4.69 -0.92 -26.78
C ALA A 44 4.76 -0.47 -25.31
N LEU A 45 5.29 0.73 -25.07
CA LEU A 45 5.34 1.38 -23.78
C LEU A 45 4.56 2.69 -23.86
N GLY A 46 3.67 2.93 -22.90
CA GLY A 46 2.85 4.13 -22.83
C GLY A 46 2.88 4.76 -21.45
N ALA A 47 2.69 6.07 -21.41
CA ALA A 47 2.52 6.83 -20.17
C ALA A 47 1.41 7.87 -20.33
N THR A 48 0.58 8.01 -19.28
CA THR A 48 -0.26 9.18 -19.03
C THR A 48 0.44 10.02 -17.98
N ARG A 49 0.62 11.33 -18.23
CA ARG A 49 1.52 12.18 -17.46
C ARG A 49 0.81 13.20 -16.60
N LEU A 50 1.17 13.29 -15.33
CA LEU A 50 0.96 14.44 -14.47
C LEU A 50 2.29 15.21 -14.39
N SER A 51 2.32 16.43 -14.99
CA SER A 51 3.55 17.22 -15.15
C SER A 51 3.94 17.92 -13.85
N ILE A 52 5.07 17.54 -13.27
CA ILE A 52 5.59 18.04 -11.99
C ILE A 52 7.02 18.54 -12.13
N ILE A 53 7.93 17.72 -12.70
CA ILE A 53 9.31 18.11 -13.03
C ILE A 53 9.41 18.24 -14.55
N ASP A 54 10.08 19.30 -15.02
CA ASP A 54 10.17 19.69 -16.42
C ASP A 54 8.78 19.73 -17.10
N VAL A 55 7.93 20.63 -16.60
CA VAL A 55 6.50 20.71 -16.96
C VAL A 55 6.28 20.72 -18.47
N GLU A 56 7.13 21.43 -19.22
CA GLU A 56 7.01 21.60 -20.69
C GLU A 56 7.72 20.49 -21.47
N GLY A 57 8.91 20.05 -21.02
CA GLY A 57 9.79 19.18 -21.79
C GLY A 57 9.76 17.71 -21.40
N GLY A 58 9.40 17.37 -20.17
CA GLY A 58 9.54 16.03 -19.56
C GLY A 58 8.57 14.97 -20.08
N ARG A 59 8.44 14.84 -21.41
CA ARG A 59 7.59 13.83 -22.05
C ARG A 59 8.08 12.41 -21.78
N GLN A 60 7.16 11.45 -21.76
CA GLN A 60 7.41 10.02 -21.60
C GLN A 60 6.59 9.24 -22.64
N PRO A 61 7.09 8.08 -23.14
CA PRO A 61 8.38 7.43 -22.85
C PRO A 61 9.59 8.20 -23.36
N VAL A 62 10.78 7.94 -22.75
CA VAL A 62 12.09 8.54 -23.08
C VAL A 62 13.03 7.48 -23.68
N THR A 63 14.07 7.93 -24.42
CA THR A 63 15.05 7.04 -25.05
C THR A 63 16.47 7.45 -24.69
N ASN A 64 17.42 6.52 -24.86
CA ASN A 64 18.85 6.87 -24.94
C ASN A 64 19.17 7.50 -26.30
N GLU A 65 20.45 7.90 -26.52
CA GLU A 65 20.93 8.66 -27.67
C GLU A 65 20.65 8.00 -29.02
N ASP A 66 20.67 6.66 -29.10
CA ASP A 66 20.46 5.90 -30.35
C ASP A 66 19.03 5.32 -30.47
N GLY A 67 18.17 5.55 -29.46
CA GLY A 67 16.79 5.07 -29.43
C GLY A 67 16.64 3.56 -29.16
N SER A 68 17.73 2.87 -28.79
CA SER A 68 17.72 1.42 -28.58
C SER A 68 17.15 0.99 -27.24
N ILE A 69 17.15 1.89 -26.25
CA ILE A 69 16.59 1.67 -24.92
C ILE A 69 15.49 2.69 -24.67
N VAL A 70 14.33 2.22 -24.26
CA VAL A 70 13.14 3.05 -24.01
C VAL A 70 12.66 2.85 -22.60
N ALA A 71 12.31 3.93 -21.89
CA ALA A 71 11.81 3.84 -20.52
C ALA A 71 10.59 4.74 -20.27
N CYS A 72 9.73 4.31 -19.36
CA CYS A 72 8.71 5.15 -18.75
C CYS A 72 8.64 4.89 -17.23
N GLN A 73 8.16 5.90 -16.51
CA GLN A 73 8.12 5.91 -15.05
C GLN A 73 6.80 6.44 -14.52
N ASN A 74 6.31 5.80 -13.47
CA ASN A 74 5.34 6.38 -12.54
C ASN A 74 6.06 6.65 -11.23
N GLY A 75 6.34 7.91 -10.92
CA GLY A 75 7.06 8.28 -9.70
C GLY A 75 7.94 9.51 -9.84
N GLU A 76 8.87 9.68 -8.90
CA GLU A 76 9.83 10.78 -8.81
C GLU A 76 11.17 10.29 -8.26
N LEU A 77 12.27 10.75 -8.88
CA LEU A 77 13.63 10.46 -8.46
C LEU A 77 14.25 11.69 -7.79
N TYR A 78 14.31 11.70 -6.47
CA TYR A 78 14.73 12.87 -5.70
C TYR A 78 16.20 13.22 -5.85
N ASN A 79 17.06 12.27 -6.21
CA ASN A 79 18.49 12.48 -6.46
C ASN A 79 18.84 12.64 -7.95
N TYR A 80 17.85 12.95 -8.80
CA TYR A 80 18.06 13.02 -10.27
C TYR A 80 19.14 14.03 -10.68
N GLY A 81 19.28 15.15 -9.98
CA GLY A 81 20.28 16.16 -10.26
C GLY A 81 21.72 15.64 -10.13
N GLU A 82 22.02 14.88 -9.07
CA GLU A 82 23.31 14.22 -8.86
C GLU A 82 23.58 13.15 -9.92
N LEU A 83 22.57 12.31 -10.19
CA LEU A 83 22.68 11.25 -11.21
C LEU A 83 22.93 11.83 -12.60
N ARG A 84 22.24 12.91 -12.96
CA ARG A 84 22.45 13.63 -14.23
C ARG A 84 23.87 14.13 -14.37
N GLN A 85 24.43 14.75 -13.33
CA GLN A 85 25.83 15.21 -13.35
C GLN A 85 26.83 14.06 -13.57
N ARG A 86 26.61 12.93 -12.87
CA ARG A 86 27.43 11.71 -13.03
C ARG A 86 27.37 11.17 -14.46
N LEU A 87 26.20 11.06 -15.03
CA LEU A 87 26.01 10.52 -16.39
C LEU A 87 26.55 11.48 -17.47
N ALA A 88 26.32 12.79 -17.30
CA ALA A 88 26.89 13.81 -18.20
C ALA A 88 28.44 13.77 -18.21
N ALA A 89 29.06 13.58 -17.03
CA ALA A 89 30.50 13.40 -16.93
C ALA A 89 31.02 12.11 -17.62
N ALA A 90 30.15 11.09 -17.73
CA ALA A 90 30.42 9.86 -18.47
C ALA A 90 30.16 9.98 -19.99
N GLY A 91 29.65 11.12 -20.47
CA GLY A 91 29.44 11.41 -21.88
C GLY A 91 27.99 11.26 -22.38
N HIS A 92 27.04 10.91 -21.50
CA HIS A 92 25.64 10.81 -21.88
C HIS A 92 25.02 12.19 -22.16
N ARG A 93 24.05 12.21 -23.07
CA ARG A 93 23.27 13.41 -23.46
C ARG A 93 21.79 13.17 -23.16
N PHE A 94 21.12 14.21 -22.75
CA PHE A 94 19.74 14.17 -22.31
C PHE A 94 18.86 15.02 -23.22
N ASP A 95 17.67 14.52 -23.56
CA ASP A 95 16.71 15.20 -24.42
C ASP A 95 15.88 16.24 -23.66
N ASN A 96 15.69 16.04 -22.36
CA ASN A 96 14.90 16.93 -21.51
C ASN A 96 15.52 17.07 -20.10
N ARG A 97 14.86 17.81 -19.20
CA ARG A 97 15.34 18.07 -17.84
C ARG A 97 14.65 17.19 -16.80
N GLY A 98 13.72 16.35 -17.20
CA GLY A 98 12.98 15.45 -16.33
C GLY A 98 13.86 14.39 -15.67
N ASP A 99 13.39 13.87 -14.59
CA ASP A 99 14.04 12.80 -13.83
C ASP A 99 13.98 11.45 -14.56
N THR A 100 12.91 11.20 -15.33
CA THR A 100 12.73 9.97 -16.11
C THR A 100 13.78 9.80 -17.21
N ASP A 101 14.28 10.90 -17.79
CA ASP A 101 15.25 10.91 -18.89
C ASP A 101 16.58 10.22 -18.53
N LEU A 102 16.85 10.06 -17.24
CA LEU A 102 18.05 9.38 -16.75
C LEU A 102 17.98 7.85 -16.87
N LEU A 103 16.79 7.26 -16.93
CA LEU A 103 16.61 5.81 -16.77
C LEU A 103 17.24 4.96 -17.87
N PRO A 104 17.12 5.29 -19.18
CA PRO A 104 17.83 4.57 -20.22
C PRO A 104 19.35 4.60 -20.01
N HIS A 105 19.91 5.76 -19.71
CA HIS A 105 21.35 5.97 -19.50
C HIS A 105 21.87 5.30 -18.23
N LEU A 106 21.08 5.27 -17.15
CA LEU A 106 21.42 4.52 -15.94
C LEU A 106 21.47 3.02 -16.19
N TYR A 107 20.54 2.51 -17.01
CA TYR A 107 20.55 1.10 -17.39
C TYR A 107 21.77 0.75 -18.28
N GLU A 108 22.19 1.64 -19.16
CA GLU A 108 23.43 1.46 -19.93
C GLU A 108 24.65 1.39 -19.00
N ALA A 109 24.76 2.32 -18.06
CA ALA A 109 25.91 2.46 -17.18
C ALA A 109 25.99 1.36 -16.10
N ASP A 110 24.88 1.03 -15.46
CA ASP A 110 24.83 0.16 -14.26
C ASP A 110 24.10 -1.18 -14.53
N GLY A 111 23.58 -1.42 -15.73
CA GLY A 111 22.82 -2.63 -16.11
C GLY A 111 21.62 -2.84 -15.20
N LEU A 112 21.35 -4.09 -14.83
CA LEU A 112 20.23 -4.44 -13.94
C LEU A 112 20.39 -3.98 -12.48
N ASP A 113 21.50 -3.36 -12.11
CA ASP A 113 21.71 -2.81 -10.76
C ASP A 113 21.34 -1.31 -10.65
N PHE A 114 20.92 -0.68 -11.75
CA PHE A 114 20.51 0.73 -11.78
C PHE A 114 19.51 1.14 -10.70
N PRO A 115 18.52 0.31 -10.25
CA PRO A 115 17.57 0.75 -9.23
C PRO A 115 18.21 1.01 -7.86
N ARG A 116 19.39 0.44 -7.60
CA ARG A 116 20.15 0.69 -6.37
C ARG A 116 20.63 2.14 -6.24
N ARG A 117 20.82 2.82 -7.40
CA ARG A 117 21.25 4.22 -7.46
C ARG A 117 20.12 5.21 -7.18
N LEU A 118 18.88 4.78 -7.36
CA LEU A 118 17.72 5.66 -7.29
C LEU A 118 17.34 5.95 -5.83
N ARG A 119 17.15 7.22 -5.50
CA ARG A 119 16.44 7.68 -4.30
C ARG A 119 15.12 8.28 -4.76
N GLY A 120 14.01 7.67 -4.37
CA GLY A 120 12.69 8.11 -4.83
C GLY A 120 11.63 7.03 -4.67
N MET A 121 10.46 7.36 -5.16
CA MET A 121 9.31 6.49 -5.29
C MET A 121 9.08 6.23 -6.77
N PHE A 122 9.04 4.97 -7.20
CA PHE A 122 8.95 4.67 -8.63
C PHE A 122 8.38 3.29 -8.97
N ALA A 123 7.70 3.24 -10.09
CA ALA A 123 7.49 2.06 -10.90
C ALA A 123 8.05 2.36 -12.30
N VAL A 124 9.01 1.59 -12.75
CA VAL A 124 9.73 1.78 -14.02
C VAL A 124 9.45 0.61 -14.94
N ALA A 125 9.20 0.91 -16.21
CA ALA A 125 9.25 -0.05 -17.30
C ALA A 125 10.31 0.40 -18.31
N LEU A 126 11.21 -0.52 -18.68
CA LEU A 126 12.31 -0.28 -19.59
C LEU A 126 12.37 -1.41 -20.63
N TRP A 127 12.47 -1.05 -21.90
CA TRP A 127 12.64 -1.96 -23.02
C TRP A 127 14.04 -1.79 -23.63
N ASP A 128 14.80 -2.88 -23.64
CA ASP A 128 16.12 -3.00 -24.30
C ASP A 128 15.90 -3.77 -25.61
N ALA A 129 15.75 -3.04 -26.70
CA ALA A 129 15.44 -3.61 -28.01
C ALA A 129 16.54 -4.54 -28.55
N PRO A 130 17.85 -4.21 -28.47
CA PRO A 130 18.93 -5.10 -28.87
C PRO A 130 18.93 -6.46 -28.17
N ARG A 131 18.52 -6.50 -26.88
CA ARG A 131 18.45 -7.75 -26.12
C ARG A 131 17.09 -8.40 -26.15
N GLY A 132 16.07 -7.73 -26.70
CA GLY A 132 14.67 -8.20 -26.63
C GLY A 132 14.18 -8.36 -25.20
N ARG A 133 14.55 -7.42 -24.30
CA ARG A 133 14.37 -7.53 -22.84
C ARG A 133 13.50 -6.43 -22.28
N LEU A 134 12.44 -6.83 -21.57
CA LEU A 134 11.67 -5.93 -20.71
C LEU A 134 12.18 -6.02 -19.27
N VAL A 135 12.39 -4.86 -18.66
CA VAL A 135 12.69 -4.72 -17.23
C VAL A 135 11.59 -3.91 -16.57
N LEU A 136 10.91 -4.50 -15.59
CA LEU A 136 9.98 -3.80 -14.72
C LEU A 136 10.61 -3.70 -13.34
N ALA A 137 10.73 -2.50 -12.77
CA ALA A 137 11.29 -2.31 -11.43
C ALA A 137 10.33 -1.52 -10.55
N ARG A 138 10.15 -1.95 -9.29
CA ARG A 138 9.33 -1.27 -8.30
C ARG A 138 10.20 -0.78 -7.15
N ASP A 139 9.91 0.42 -6.64
CA ASP A 139 10.67 1.05 -5.56
C ASP A 139 10.77 0.18 -4.31
N ARG A 140 11.66 0.58 -3.40
CA ARG A 140 12.05 -0.18 -2.20
C ARG A 140 10.88 -0.60 -1.32
N LEU A 141 9.93 0.31 -1.12
CA LEU A 141 8.78 0.12 -0.23
C LEU A 141 7.46 -0.09 -0.98
N GLY A 142 7.50 -0.13 -2.33
CA GLY A 142 6.31 -0.31 -3.15
C GLY A 142 5.35 0.87 -3.12
N ILE A 143 5.88 2.10 -2.96
CA ILE A 143 5.08 3.34 -2.91
C ILE A 143 4.27 3.49 -4.19
N LYS A 144 4.89 3.19 -5.35
CA LYS A 144 4.19 3.22 -6.64
C LYS A 144 3.71 1.84 -7.06
N PRO A 145 2.45 1.72 -7.52
CA PRO A 145 1.89 0.44 -7.94
C PRO A 145 2.44 0.00 -9.30
N LEU A 146 2.65 -1.32 -9.45
CA LEU A 146 2.98 -1.96 -10.72
C LEU A 146 2.41 -3.38 -10.78
N HIS A 147 1.63 -3.66 -11.82
CA HIS A 147 0.96 -4.93 -12.04
C HIS A 147 1.42 -5.52 -13.36
N TYR A 148 1.36 -6.84 -13.47
CA TYR A 148 1.67 -7.54 -14.71
C TYR A 148 0.81 -8.81 -14.89
N ALA A 149 0.65 -9.21 -16.15
CA ALA A 149 -0.01 -10.45 -16.53
C ALA A 149 0.75 -11.11 -17.70
N GLU A 150 1.15 -12.35 -17.52
CA GLU A 150 1.69 -13.16 -18.60
C GLU A 150 0.54 -13.89 -19.32
N THR A 151 0.51 -13.79 -20.65
CA THR A 151 -0.47 -14.43 -21.51
C THR A 151 0.24 -15.27 -22.56
N ALA A 152 -0.52 -16.02 -23.36
CA ALA A 152 0.03 -16.76 -24.50
C ALA A 152 0.77 -15.84 -25.48
N ASP A 153 0.28 -14.60 -25.66
CA ASP A 153 0.80 -13.64 -26.64
C ASP A 153 2.02 -12.85 -26.12
N GLY A 154 2.20 -12.72 -24.81
CA GLY A 154 3.26 -11.90 -24.22
C GLY A 154 3.02 -11.48 -22.78
N LEU A 155 3.75 -10.46 -22.35
CA LEU A 155 3.65 -9.87 -21.01
C LEU A 155 3.02 -8.48 -21.09
N TRP A 156 1.91 -8.29 -20.38
CA TRP A 156 1.22 -7.01 -20.18
C TRP A 156 1.59 -6.44 -18.84
N PHE A 157 1.75 -5.12 -18.74
CA PHE A 157 2.01 -4.44 -17.45
C PHE A 157 1.28 -3.10 -17.38
N ALA A 158 0.94 -2.69 -16.17
CA ALA A 158 0.33 -1.37 -15.93
C ALA A 158 0.45 -0.93 -14.47
N SER A 159 0.32 0.37 -14.24
CA SER A 159 0.18 0.94 -12.89
C SER A 159 -1.07 0.44 -12.17
N GLU A 160 -2.18 0.18 -12.88
CA GLU A 160 -3.46 -0.28 -12.32
C GLU A 160 -3.99 -1.51 -13.03
N ILE A 161 -4.71 -2.35 -12.29
CA ILE A 161 -5.26 -3.61 -12.77
C ILE A 161 -6.27 -3.37 -13.91
N LYS A 162 -7.10 -2.31 -13.81
CA LYS A 162 -8.11 -1.96 -14.83
C LYS A 162 -7.53 -1.82 -16.23
N ALA A 163 -6.31 -1.31 -16.36
CA ALA A 163 -5.64 -1.17 -17.64
C ALA A 163 -5.28 -2.53 -18.26
N ILE A 164 -4.82 -3.50 -17.44
CA ILE A 164 -4.60 -4.88 -17.90
C ILE A 164 -5.93 -5.54 -18.28
N LEU A 165 -6.98 -5.36 -17.47
CA LEU A 165 -8.29 -5.94 -17.74
C LEU A 165 -8.96 -5.35 -19.01
N ALA A 166 -8.65 -4.09 -19.36
CA ALA A 166 -9.12 -3.46 -20.59
C ALA A 166 -8.58 -4.13 -21.87
N THR A 167 -7.50 -4.90 -21.76
CA THR A 167 -6.95 -5.66 -22.89
C THR A 167 -7.69 -6.97 -23.16
N GLY A 168 -8.68 -7.35 -22.36
CA GLY A 168 -9.40 -8.61 -22.49
C GLY A 168 -8.75 -9.80 -21.79
N VAL A 169 -7.77 -9.54 -20.89
CA VAL A 169 -7.25 -10.59 -20.00
C VAL A 169 -8.38 -11.16 -19.16
N HIS A 170 -8.40 -12.48 -19.00
CA HIS A 170 -9.48 -13.20 -18.36
C HIS A 170 -9.65 -12.79 -16.88
N ARG A 171 -10.91 -12.58 -16.48
CA ARG A 171 -11.28 -12.12 -15.13
C ARG A 171 -11.69 -13.28 -14.22
N ALA A 172 -10.83 -14.28 -14.05
CA ALA A 172 -11.08 -15.34 -13.09
C ALA A 172 -10.77 -14.88 -11.66
N LEU A 173 -11.63 -15.25 -10.70
CA LEU A 173 -11.42 -14.96 -9.28
C LEU A 173 -10.27 -15.81 -8.73
N ASP A 174 -9.34 -15.17 -8.01
CA ASP A 174 -8.33 -15.86 -7.19
C ASP A 174 -8.93 -16.18 -5.81
N ALA A 175 -9.14 -17.46 -5.55
CA ALA A 175 -9.77 -17.93 -4.31
C ALA A 175 -8.90 -17.69 -3.07
N GLN A 176 -7.56 -17.78 -3.18
CA GLN A 176 -6.65 -17.50 -2.08
C GLN A 176 -6.60 -15.99 -1.78
N ALA A 177 -6.58 -15.15 -2.81
CA ALA A 177 -6.65 -13.71 -2.63
C ALA A 177 -7.92 -13.26 -1.91
N LEU A 178 -9.07 -13.84 -2.27
CA LEU A 178 -10.33 -13.59 -1.56
C LEU A 178 -10.27 -14.08 -0.10
N HIS A 179 -9.65 -15.23 0.14
CA HIS A 179 -9.49 -15.78 1.49
C HIS A 179 -8.64 -14.87 2.39
N ASP A 180 -7.52 -14.39 1.87
CA ASP A 180 -6.63 -13.46 2.59
C ASP A 180 -7.30 -12.07 2.78
N TYR A 181 -8.03 -11.57 1.77
CA TYR A 181 -8.80 -10.32 1.85
C TYR A 181 -9.80 -10.32 3.01
N LEU A 182 -10.53 -11.42 3.22
CA LEU A 182 -11.49 -11.52 4.33
C LEU A 182 -10.83 -11.37 5.71
N SER A 183 -9.56 -11.73 5.84
CA SER A 183 -8.82 -11.51 7.09
C SER A 183 -8.21 -10.12 7.21
N LEU A 184 -7.79 -9.50 6.09
CA LEU A 184 -6.87 -8.36 6.12
C LEU A 184 -7.46 -7.01 5.67
N ASP A 185 -8.66 -6.95 5.08
CA ASP A 185 -9.31 -5.76 4.51
C ASP A 185 -8.82 -5.36 3.11
N TYR A 186 -7.72 -5.91 2.65
CA TYR A 186 -7.08 -5.66 1.37
C TYR A 186 -6.55 -6.97 0.79
N VAL A 187 -6.26 -6.98 -0.49
CA VAL A 187 -5.64 -8.13 -1.17
C VAL A 187 -4.13 -8.02 -1.05
N PRO A 188 -3.47 -8.93 -0.30
CA PRO A 188 -2.02 -8.87 -0.13
C PRO A 188 -1.28 -9.34 -1.40
N GLY A 189 -0.19 -8.63 -1.74
CA GLY A 189 0.70 -9.04 -2.83
C GLY A 189 1.45 -10.36 -2.57
N PRO A 190 1.93 -11.01 -3.63
CA PRO A 190 1.89 -10.63 -5.04
C PRO A 190 0.56 -10.95 -5.76
N ALA A 191 -0.42 -11.51 -5.07
CA ALA A 191 -1.73 -11.80 -5.63
C ALA A 191 -2.55 -10.53 -5.93
N THR A 192 -3.51 -10.64 -6.83
CA THR A 192 -4.63 -9.73 -6.99
C THR A 192 -5.91 -10.54 -6.91
N MET A 193 -7.07 -9.89 -6.86
CA MET A 193 -8.35 -10.59 -6.90
C MET A 193 -8.59 -11.34 -8.23
N PHE A 194 -7.76 -11.06 -9.25
CA PHE A 194 -7.85 -11.66 -10.58
C PHE A 194 -6.72 -12.67 -10.79
N ALA A 195 -7.06 -13.96 -10.90
CA ALA A 195 -6.10 -15.00 -11.22
C ALA A 195 -5.35 -14.70 -12.53
N GLY A 196 -4.02 -14.78 -12.50
CA GLY A 196 -3.18 -14.44 -13.65
C GLY A 196 -2.71 -12.99 -13.72
N VAL A 197 -3.29 -12.06 -12.93
CA VAL A 197 -2.75 -10.70 -12.74
C VAL A 197 -2.01 -10.64 -11.42
N ARG A 198 -0.78 -10.13 -11.41
CA ARG A 198 0.08 -10.08 -10.22
C ARG A 198 0.57 -8.67 -9.93
N LYS A 199 0.76 -8.36 -8.65
CA LYS A 199 1.50 -7.18 -8.18
C LYS A 199 2.99 -7.48 -8.22
N LEU A 200 3.80 -6.58 -8.76
CA LEU A 200 5.25 -6.66 -8.60
C LEU A 200 5.58 -6.26 -7.14
N ALA A 201 6.29 -7.12 -6.42
CA ALA A 201 6.58 -6.88 -5.01
C ALA A 201 7.52 -5.67 -4.81
N ALA A 202 7.43 -5.02 -3.65
CA ALA A 202 8.31 -3.92 -3.25
C ALA A 202 9.80 -4.35 -3.28
N GLY A 203 10.69 -3.48 -3.74
CA GLY A 203 12.12 -3.75 -3.83
C GLY A 203 12.49 -4.89 -4.78
N THR A 204 11.62 -5.21 -5.76
CA THR A 204 11.89 -6.26 -6.74
C THR A 204 11.91 -5.73 -8.17
N MET A 205 12.49 -6.51 -9.03
CA MET A 205 12.58 -6.30 -10.46
C MET A 205 12.12 -7.57 -11.18
N LEU A 206 11.32 -7.42 -12.21
CA LEU A 206 10.98 -8.48 -13.16
C LEU A 206 11.80 -8.26 -14.43
N VAL A 207 12.48 -9.30 -14.88
CA VAL A 207 13.17 -9.34 -16.17
C VAL A 207 12.48 -10.36 -17.04
N TRP A 208 12.06 -9.96 -18.24
CA TRP A 208 11.39 -10.81 -19.19
C TRP A 208 12.08 -10.72 -20.55
N ASP A 209 12.59 -11.86 -21.02
CA ASP A 209 13.27 -11.96 -22.31
C ASP A 209 12.29 -12.51 -23.37
N ALA A 210 11.92 -11.68 -24.34
CA ALA A 210 10.94 -12.02 -25.38
C ALA A 210 11.39 -13.22 -26.24
N ALA A 211 12.69 -13.38 -26.45
CA ALA A 211 13.30 -14.38 -27.31
C ALA A 211 13.71 -15.68 -26.56
N ALA A 212 13.43 -15.81 -25.27
CA ALA A 212 13.82 -17.00 -24.50
C ALA A 212 13.16 -18.28 -25.07
N PRO A 213 13.95 -19.27 -25.54
CA PRO A 213 13.39 -20.38 -26.34
C PRO A 213 12.57 -21.39 -25.52
N ARG A 214 12.77 -21.56 -24.25
CA ARG A 214 12.07 -22.53 -23.38
C ARG A 214 12.22 -22.18 -21.91
N GLY A 215 11.10 -22.05 -21.19
CA GLY A 215 11.07 -21.84 -19.75
C GLY A 215 10.35 -20.56 -19.36
N PRO A 216 10.13 -20.31 -18.06
CA PRO A 216 9.53 -19.05 -17.64
C PRO A 216 10.47 -17.93 -18.09
N ALA A 217 10.03 -17.18 -19.10
CA ALA A 217 10.74 -16.00 -19.57
C ALA A 217 10.79 -14.90 -18.47
N ILE A 218 10.18 -15.15 -17.32
CA ILE A 218 10.07 -14.24 -16.19
C ILE A 218 11.06 -14.61 -15.10
N GLY A 219 12.00 -13.71 -14.83
CA GLY A 219 12.84 -13.75 -13.64
C GLY A 219 12.46 -12.59 -12.71
N VAL A 220 11.85 -12.89 -11.55
CA VAL A 220 11.66 -11.88 -10.51
C VAL A 220 12.82 -11.96 -9.52
N ARG A 221 13.59 -10.88 -9.39
CA ARG A 221 14.68 -10.79 -8.41
C ARG A 221 14.45 -9.63 -7.43
N ARG A 222 14.78 -9.88 -6.16
CA ARG A 222 14.85 -8.83 -5.14
C ARG A 222 16.16 -8.07 -5.28
N TRP A 223 16.08 -6.76 -5.42
CA TRP A 223 17.25 -5.88 -5.50
C TRP A 223 17.45 -5.06 -4.22
N TRP A 224 16.42 -4.98 -3.36
CA TRP A 224 16.48 -4.35 -2.05
C TRP A 224 15.60 -5.07 -1.02
N SER A 225 16.01 -5.06 0.25
CA SER A 225 15.23 -5.46 1.42
C SER A 225 15.55 -4.54 2.59
N LEU A 226 14.66 -4.43 3.57
CA LEU A 226 14.97 -3.75 4.82
C LEU A 226 16.26 -4.32 5.42
N PRO A 227 17.18 -3.47 5.94
CA PRO A 227 18.38 -3.96 6.60
C PRO A 227 18.05 -4.91 7.75
N ALA A 228 18.75 -6.04 7.82
CA ALA A 228 18.63 -6.95 8.93
C ALA A 228 19.13 -6.25 10.21
N GLN A 229 18.27 -6.18 11.24
CA GLN A 229 18.69 -5.72 12.55
C GLN A 229 19.47 -6.83 13.25
N HIS A 230 20.73 -6.60 13.58
CA HIS A 230 21.46 -7.46 14.50
C HIS A 230 21.00 -7.10 15.92
N GLY A 231 20.42 -8.07 16.64
CA GLY A 231 19.87 -7.86 17.97
C GLY A 231 20.85 -7.19 18.94
N ALA A 232 20.33 -6.48 19.93
CA ALA A 232 21.12 -5.72 20.93
C ALA A 232 22.17 -6.55 21.70
N SER A 233 22.07 -7.89 21.68
CA SER A 233 23.08 -8.80 22.25
C SER A 233 24.39 -8.85 21.44
N ALA A 234 24.40 -8.37 20.20
CA ALA A 234 25.59 -8.29 19.34
C ALA A 234 26.33 -6.92 19.48
N ALA A 235 26.11 -6.18 20.55
CA ALA A 235 26.73 -4.86 20.82
C ALA A 235 28.28 -4.89 20.90
N GLY A 236 28.93 -6.04 20.67
CA GLY A 236 30.37 -6.19 20.59
C GLY A 236 30.96 -6.47 19.21
N GLN A 237 30.13 -6.75 18.20
CA GLN A 237 30.62 -7.14 16.86
C GLN A 237 29.71 -6.61 15.74
N ALA A 238 29.54 -5.31 15.65
CA ALA A 238 28.80 -4.74 14.54
C ALA A 238 29.69 -3.86 13.66
N ALA A 239 30.47 -4.47 12.82
CA ALA A 239 30.64 -3.94 11.49
C ALA A 239 29.33 -4.24 10.75
N GLY A 240 28.47 -3.22 10.53
CA GLY A 240 27.30 -3.34 9.67
C GLY A 240 27.77 -3.86 8.31
N GLY A 241 27.17 -4.90 7.79
CA GLY A 241 27.55 -5.54 6.53
C GLY A 241 27.56 -4.64 5.30
N ASP A 242 27.16 -3.37 5.41
CA ASP A 242 27.05 -2.40 4.33
C ASP A 242 27.84 -1.09 4.59
N GLY A 243 28.81 -1.08 5.49
CA GLY A 243 29.64 0.10 5.77
C GLY A 243 28.90 1.24 6.49
N ALA A 244 27.67 1.06 6.94
CA ALA A 244 26.92 2.09 7.63
C ALA A 244 27.51 2.39 9.03
N PRO A 245 27.68 3.66 9.43
CA PRO A 245 28.29 4.05 10.70
C PRO A 245 27.48 3.51 11.90
N PRO A 246 28.14 3.23 13.05
CA PRO A 246 27.46 2.76 14.25
C PRO A 246 26.47 3.82 14.76
N LEU A 247 25.37 3.37 15.37
CA LEU A 247 24.40 4.26 15.99
C LEU A 247 25.01 4.92 17.23
N PRO A 248 24.63 6.19 17.52
CA PRO A 248 25.01 6.87 18.74
C PRO A 248 24.58 6.09 20.00
N ARG A 249 25.45 6.00 20.99
CA ARG A 249 25.14 5.33 22.27
C ARG A 249 24.20 6.14 23.16
N SER A 250 24.19 7.45 23.04
CA SER A 250 23.31 8.33 23.81
C SER A 250 21.98 8.55 23.09
N GLU A 251 20.90 8.66 23.85
CA GLU A 251 19.57 8.98 23.31
C GLU A 251 19.55 10.36 22.63
N ALA A 252 20.25 11.34 23.19
CA ALA A 252 20.37 12.68 22.58
C ALA A 252 21.06 12.62 21.20
N GLY A 253 22.13 11.85 21.08
CA GLY A 253 22.79 11.62 19.77
C GLY A 253 21.89 10.91 18.77
N LEU A 254 21.11 9.95 19.22
CA LEU A 254 20.14 9.24 18.36
C LEU A 254 19.02 10.20 17.90
N VAL A 255 18.50 11.05 18.79
CA VAL A 255 17.50 12.09 18.45
C VAL A 255 18.06 13.05 17.40
N ALA A 256 19.30 13.53 17.59
CA ALA A 256 19.96 14.44 16.64
C ALA A 256 20.14 13.77 15.26
N LEU A 257 20.60 12.52 15.22
CA LEU A 257 20.79 11.77 13.97
C LEU A 257 19.47 11.58 13.23
N VAL A 258 18.41 11.16 13.92
CA VAL A 258 17.08 10.97 13.32
C VAL A 258 16.48 12.32 12.88
N ARG A 259 16.75 13.40 13.63
CA ARG A 259 16.34 14.76 13.25
C ARG A 259 16.94 15.16 11.90
N THR A 260 18.26 15.02 11.76
CA THR A 260 18.96 15.33 10.50
C THR A 260 18.45 14.49 9.34
N ALA A 261 18.22 13.17 9.55
CA ALA A 261 17.68 12.30 8.52
C ALA A 261 16.25 12.69 8.10
N LEU A 262 15.40 13.14 9.05
CA LEU A 262 14.06 13.66 8.74
C LEU A 262 14.11 14.98 7.96
N GLU A 263 15.01 15.88 8.31
CA GLU A 263 15.22 17.15 7.61
C GLU A 263 15.68 16.88 6.16
N ASP A 264 16.65 15.98 5.97
CA ASP A 264 17.10 15.57 4.64
C ASP A 264 15.97 14.89 3.82
N ALA A 265 15.19 14.01 4.44
CA ALA A 265 14.05 13.37 3.81
C ALA A 265 13.01 14.40 3.33
N VAL A 266 12.62 15.35 4.18
CA VAL A 266 11.67 16.40 3.78
C VAL A 266 12.24 17.27 2.67
N ALA A 267 13.51 17.69 2.78
CA ALA A 267 14.18 18.49 1.74
C ALA A 267 14.19 17.79 0.38
N ALA A 268 14.52 16.50 0.36
CA ALA A 268 14.52 15.70 -0.88
C ALA A 268 13.13 15.64 -1.53
N HIS A 269 12.05 15.53 -0.73
CA HIS A 269 10.68 15.44 -1.23
C HIS A 269 10.08 16.79 -1.66
N LEU A 270 10.77 17.91 -1.40
CA LEU A 270 10.35 19.24 -1.85
C LEU A 270 10.80 19.58 -3.29
N VAL A 271 11.64 18.77 -3.90
CA VAL A 271 12.11 18.98 -5.29
C VAL A 271 10.93 18.89 -6.24
N SER A 272 10.56 20.03 -6.87
CA SER A 272 9.38 20.15 -7.73
C SER A 272 9.42 21.49 -8.49
N ASP A 273 8.94 21.49 -9.73
CA ASP A 273 8.74 22.73 -10.53
C ASP A 273 7.33 23.32 -10.34
N VAL A 274 6.47 22.65 -9.55
CA VAL A 274 5.13 23.12 -9.19
C VAL A 274 5.03 23.28 -7.65
N PRO A 275 4.06 24.07 -7.15
CA PRO A 275 3.84 24.22 -5.72
C PRO A 275 3.59 22.87 -5.02
N VAL A 276 4.15 22.73 -3.79
CA VAL A 276 3.99 21.54 -2.95
C VAL A 276 3.22 21.91 -1.69
N GLY A 277 2.09 21.25 -1.46
CA GLY A 277 1.29 21.36 -0.23
C GLY A 277 1.55 20.21 0.74
N ALA A 278 0.73 20.07 1.78
CA ALA A 278 0.82 18.94 2.71
C ALA A 278 -0.55 18.53 3.29
N PHE A 279 -0.77 17.25 3.50
CA PHE A 279 -1.86 16.76 4.33
C PHE A 279 -1.54 16.96 5.82
N LEU A 280 -2.52 17.43 6.59
CA LEU A 280 -2.36 17.75 8.01
C LEU A 280 -3.52 17.22 8.85
N SER A 281 -3.29 16.13 9.60
CA SER A 281 -4.31 15.55 10.51
C SER A 281 -4.19 16.08 11.96
N GLY A 282 -3.17 16.89 12.28
CA GLY A 282 -2.84 17.24 13.65
C GLY A 282 -2.31 16.06 14.48
N GLY A 283 -2.01 14.91 13.85
CA GLY A 283 -1.20 13.83 14.40
C GLY A 283 0.29 14.17 14.33
N ILE A 284 1.12 13.53 15.17
CA ILE A 284 2.53 13.88 15.27
C ILE A 284 3.29 13.72 13.94
N ASP A 285 2.94 12.72 13.14
CA ASP A 285 3.62 12.40 11.88
C ASP A 285 3.47 13.52 10.85
N SER A 286 2.23 13.82 10.46
CA SER A 286 1.93 14.91 9.53
C SER A 286 2.38 16.27 10.08
N SER A 287 2.28 16.48 11.40
CA SER A 287 2.68 17.74 12.03
C SER A 287 4.19 17.96 11.97
N VAL A 288 5.02 16.93 12.16
CA VAL A 288 6.48 17.02 12.01
C VAL A 288 6.86 17.32 10.56
N VAL A 289 6.24 16.64 9.60
CA VAL A 289 6.46 16.90 8.16
C VAL A 289 6.13 18.35 7.83
N VAL A 290 4.94 18.84 8.22
CA VAL A 290 4.52 20.23 7.96
C VAL A 290 5.43 21.25 8.65
N ALA A 291 5.86 21.02 9.89
CA ALA A 291 6.75 21.92 10.61
C ALA A 291 8.13 22.02 9.95
N LEU A 292 8.69 20.90 9.48
CA LEU A 292 9.96 20.88 8.75
C LEU A 292 9.81 21.53 7.38
N MET A 293 8.76 21.19 6.64
CA MET A 293 8.45 21.76 5.34
C MET A 293 8.32 23.29 5.40
N GLN A 294 7.55 23.83 6.38
CA GLN A 294 7.38 25.28 6.55
C GLN A 294 8.69 26.01 6.88
N ARG A 295 9.62 25.38 7.60
CA ARG A 295 10.97 25.94 7.87
C ARG A 295 11.85 26.02 6.64
N MET A 296 11.65 25.12 5.66
CA MET A 296 12.45 25.03 4.43
C MET A 296 11.82 25.80 3.27
N ALA A 297 10.51 26.02 3.33
CA ALA A 297 9.78 26.72 2.27
C ALA A 297 10.13 28.21 2.25
N GLY A 298 10.32 28.76 1.05
CA GLY A 298 10.50 30.22 0.85
C GLY A 298 9.25 31.06 1.02
N GLY A 299 8.08 30.43 1.32
CA GLY A 299 6.77 31.05 1.47
C GLY A 299 5.87 30.25 2.41
N ARG A 300 4.57 30.59 2.46
CA ARG A 300 3.60 29.87 3.28
C ARG A 300 3.16 28.58 2.57
N VAL A 301 3.29 27.45 3.28
CA VAL A 301 2.84 26.13 2.83
C VAL A 301 1.32 26.04 2.88
N GLU A 302 0.69 25.48 1.85
CA GLU A 302 -0.71 25.11 1.88
C GLU A 302 -0.90 23.75 2.56
N THR A 303 -1.83 23.67 3.51
CA THR A 303 -2.13 22.45 4.24
C THR A 303 -3.60 22.09 4.13
N PHE A 304 -3.88 20.78 4.01
CA PHE A 304 -5.22 20.26 3.77
C PHE A 304 -5.62 19.27 4.85
N SER A 305 -6.82 19.42 5.37
CA SER A 305 -7.39 18.55 6.40
C SER A 305 -8.81 18.15 6.10
N VAL A 306 -9.22 17.02 6.66
CA VAL A 306 -10.59 16.55 6.59
C VAL A 306 -11.14 16.33 7.99
N GLY A 307 -12.39 16.75 8.22
CA GLY A 307 -13.14 16.58 9.46
C GLY A 307 -14.44 15.84 9.27
N PHE A 308 -15.12 15.57 10.39
CA PHE A 308 -16.38 14.86 10.44
C PHE A 308 -17.37 15.62 11.34
N ASP A 309 -18.66 15.53 11.05
CA ASP A 309 -19.72 16.11 11.90
C ASP A 309 -19.75 15.45 13.30
N ASP A 310 -19.34 14.18 13.41
CA ASP A 310 -19.19 13.48 14.69
C ASP A 310 -17.87 13.90 15.37
N ARG A 311 -18.00 14.63 16.48
CA ARG A 311 -16.86 15.14 17.27
C ARG A 311 -15.88 14.06 17.71
N SER A 312 -16.31 12.80 17.86
CA SER A 312 -15.44 11.70 18.31
C SER A 312 -14.45 11.27 17.20
N TYR A 313 -14.76 11.58 15.94
CA TYR A 313 -13.95 11.31 14.76
C TYR A 313 -13.23 12.55 14.22
N ASP A 314 -13.63 13.78 14.67
CA ASP A 314 -13.11 15.03 14.14
C ASP A 314 -11.71 15.36 14.70
N GLU A 315 -10.75 15.55 13.79
CA GLU A 315 -9.37 15.91 14.08
C GLU A 315 -9.04 17.38 13.72
N LEU A 316 -9.97 18.12 13.07
CA LEU A 316 -9.76 19.50 12.63
C LEU A 316 -9.26 20.44 13.76
N PRO A 317 -9.74 20.36 15.01
CA PRO A 317 -9.23 21.24 16.07
C PRO A 317 -7.72 21.13 16.30
N PHE A 318 -7.15 19.93 16.12
CA PHE A 318 -5.71 19.70 16.26
C PHE A 318 -4.95 20.17 15.01
N ALA A 319 -5.48 19.91 13.82
CA ALA A 319 -4.90 20.37 12.56
C ALA A 319 -4.84 21.91 12.52
N LYS A 320 -5.92 22.62 12.87
CA LYS A 320 -5.95 24.08 13.00
C LYS A 320 -4.87 24.62 13.94
N ARG A 321 -4.67 23.96 15.07
CA ARG A 321 -3.65 24.36 16.05
C ARG A 321 -2.24 24.24 15.49
N VAL A 322 -1.94 23.14 14.77
CA VAL A 322 -0.64 22.97 14.10
C VAL A 322 -0.47 23.98 12.98
N ALA A 323 -1.50 24.19 12.15
CA ALA A 323 -1.49 25.16 11.06
C ALA A 323 -1.21 26.57 11.57
N ALA A 324 -1.89 26.99 12.64
CA ALA A 324 -1.66 28.28 13.28
C ALA A 324 -0.25 28.41 13.87
N HIS A 325 0.27 27.35 14.51
CA HIS A 325 1.63 27.32 15.07
C HIS A 325 2.70 27.42 13.98
N CYS A 326 2.54 26.69 12.87
CA CYS A 326 3.47 26.71 11.75
C CYS A 326 3.29 27.91 10.82
N GLY A 327 2.15 28.62 10.88
CA GLY A 327 1.84 29.76 10.01
C GLY A 327 1.47 29.37 8.57
N THR A 328 0.90 28.16 8.36
CA THR A 328 0.48 27.68 7.04
C THR A 328 -0.83 28.31 6.54
N VAL A 329 -1.14 28.21 5.26
CA VAL A 329 -2.47 28.44 4.69
C VAL A 329 -3.25 27.14 4.80
N HIS A 330 -4.34 27.13 5.59
CA HIS A 330 -5.02 25.89 5.97
C HIS A 330 -6.41 25.77 5.31
N HIS A 331 -6.63 24.66 4.60
CA HIS A 331 -7.87 24.32 3.94
C HIS A 331 -8.53 23.12 4.64
N GLU A 332 -9.87 23.17 4.74
CA GLU A 332 -10.64 22.16 5.46
C GLU A 332 -11.79 21.63 4.61
N ALA A 333 -11.89 20.31 4.52
CA ALA A 333 -13.06 19.64 3.97
C ALA A 333 -13.82 18.89 5.07
N VAL A 334 -15.14 18.83 4.98
CA VAL A 334 -15.96 18.06 5.92
C VAL A 334 -16.61 16.89 5.21
N VAL A 335 -16.40 15.68 5.74
CA VAL A 335 -17.03 14.46 5.22
C VAL A 335 -18.48 14.41 5.68
N ARG A 336 -19.40 14.39 4.73
CA ARG A 336 -20.83 14.22 4.95
C ARG A 336 -21.31 12.86 4.46
N PRO A 337 -22.34 12.27 5.10
CA PRO A 337 -22.79 10.90 4.79
C PRO A 337 -23.42 10.69 3.41
N ALA A 338 -23.60 11.71 2.56
CA ALA A 338 -24.14 11.58 1.19
C ALA A 338 -23.27 10.67 0.28
N ALA A 339 -22.82 9.53 0.81
CA ALA A 339 -21.67 8.77 0.35
C ALA A 339 -22.01 7.54 -0.52
N ALA A 340 -23.28 7.35 -0.93
CA ALA A 340 -23.61 6.20 -1.79
C ALA A 340 -22.87 6.29 -3.14
N ASP A 341 -22.80 7.50 -3.73
CA ASP A 341 -22.08 7.74 -4.98
C ASP A 341 -20.57 7.59 -4.79
N LEU A 342 -20.04 8.09 -3.66
CA LEU A 342 -18.62 7.94 -3.33
C LEU A 342 -18.16 6.49 -3.19
N VAL A 343 -19.04 5.59 -2.71
CA VAL A 343 -18.71 4.14 -2.65
C VAL A 343 -18.45 3.58 -4.05
N HIS A 344 -19.22 4.05 -5.06
CA HIS A 344 -19.02 3.62 -6.44
C HIS A 344 -17.70 4.14 -7.02
N ASP A 345 -17.39 5.40 -6.79
CA ASP A 345 -16.13 6.02 -7.21
C ASP A 345 -14.93 5.31 -6.60
N LEU A 346 -15.00 4.96 -5.30
CA LEU A 346 -13.95 4.21 -4.62
C LEU A 346 -13.78 2.80 -5.19
N VAL A 347 -14.88 2.06 -5.43
CA VAL A 347 -14.81 0.73 -6.06
C VAL A 347 -14.16 0.82 -7.44
N ASP A 348 -14.45 1.87 -8.20
CA ASP A 348 -13.84 2.09 -9.50
C ASP A 348 -12.37 2.49 -9.42
N ALA A 349 -11.96 3.20 -8.37
CA ALA A 349 -10.56 3.59 -8.17
C ALA A 349 -9.66 2.43 -7.75
N PHE A 350 -10.14 1.52 -6.91
CA PHE A 350 -9.30 0.47 -6.33
C PHE A 350 -9.11 -0.79 -7.21
N ASP A 351 -9.92 -1.00 -8.25
CA ASP A 351 -9.88 -2.15 -9.17
C ASP A 351 -10.25 -3.51 -8.55
N GLU A 352 -9.90 -3.73 -7.32
CA GLU A 352 -10.15 -4.94 -6.52
C GLU A 352 -10.77 -4.57 -5.17
N PRO A 353 -11.33 -5.52 -4.41
CA PRO A 353 -11.89 -5.24 -3.09
C PRO A 353 -10.87 -4.59 -2.15
N PHE A 354 -11.28 -3.48 -1.56
CA PHE A 354 -10.51 -2.72 -0.59
C PHE A 354 -11.47 -2.16 0.47
N ALA A 355 -11.24 -2.44 1.75
CA ALA A 355 -12.22 -2.17 2.79
C ALA A 355 -11.72 -1.31 3.96
N ASP A 356 -10.51 -0.75 3.88
CA ASP A 356 -10.10 0.28 4.83
C ASP A 356 -10.98 1.53 4.68
N SER A 357 -11.82 1.76 5.67
CA SER A 357 -12.79 2.86 5.68
C SER A 357 -12.15 4.25 5.61
N SER A 358 -10.87 4.37 5.96
CA SER A 358 -10.15 5.64 5.89
C SER A 358 -9.94 6.12 4.44
N ALA A 359 -10.14 5.24 3.44
CA ALA A 359 -10.13 5.61 2.02
C ALA A 359 -11.13 6.72 1.69
N ILE A 360 -12.29 6.76 2.37
CA ILE A 360 -13.30 7.82 2.19
C ILE A 360 -12.73 9.20 2.54
N GLY A 361 -12.11 9.30 3.71
CA GLY A 361 -11.50 10.57 4.14
C GLY A 361 -10.30 10.95 3.28
N SER A 362 -9.47 9.96 2.87
CA SER A 362 -8.34 10.18 1.97
C SER A 362 -8.78 10.66 0.59
N TRP A 363 -9.87 10.13 0.05
CA TRP A 363 -10.48 10.59 -1.20
C TRP A 363 -10.92 12.05 -1.15
N ILE A 364 -11.61 12.43 -0.07
CA ILE A 364 -12.16 13.78 0.07
C ILE A 364 -11.05 14.81 0.26
N VAL A 365 -10.05 14.53 1.11
CA VAL A 365 -8.92 15.46 1.29
C VAL A 365 -8.05 15.55 0.03
N ALA A 366 -7.91 14.46 -0.72
CA ALA A 366 -7.18 14.48 -1.99
C ALA A 366 -7.92 15.32 -3.05
N ARG A 367 -9.24 15.19 -3.15
CA ARG A 367 -10.07 16.01 -4.04
C ARG A 367 -9.96 17.50 -3.70
N GLU A 368 -9.99 17.84 -2.41
CA GLU A 368 -9.80 19.23 -1.96
C GLU A 368 -8.43 19.76 -2.36
N ALA A 369 -7.36 19.02 -2.05
CA ALA A 369 -6.00 19.43 -2.34
C ALA A 369 -5.71 19.55 -3.84
N ALA A 370 -6.30 18.68 -4.67
CA ALA A 370 -6.14 18.73 -6.13
C ALA A 370 -6.68 20.01 -6.78
N GLY A 371 -7.62 20.71 -6.10
CA GLY A 371 -8.07 22.03 -6.51
C GLY A 371 -7.05 23.16 -6.32
N HIS A 372 -5.98 22.91 -5.57
CA HIS A 372 -4.98 23.91 -5.18
C HIS A 372 -3.57 23.59 -5.66
N THR A 373 -3.18 22.31 -5.67
CA THR A 373 -1.82 21.87 -6.01
C THR A 373 -1.82 20.50 -6.68
N LYS A 374 -0.74 20.20 -7.41
CA LYS A 374 -0.49 18.85 -7.98
C LYS A 374 0.27 17.90 -7.07
N VAL A 375 0.91 18.43 -6.02
CA VAL A 375 1.81 17.65 -5.12
C VAL A 375 1.53 17.99 -3.68
N VAL A 376 1.44 16.97 -2.82
CA VAL A 376 1.37 17.13 -1.37
C VAL A 376 2.32 16.17 -0.66
N LEU A 377 2.89 16.61 0.48
CA LEU A 377 3.57 15.73 1.41
C LEU A 377 2.58 15.13 2.41
N SER A 378 2.82 13.89 2.83
CA SER A 378 2.02 13.18 3.82
C SER A 378 2.86 12.64 4.96
N GLY A 379 2.20 12.37 6.10
CA GLY A 379 2.79 11.70 7.26
C GLY A 379 2.66 10.17 7.23
N ASP A 380 2.24 9.59 6.11
CA ASP A 380 2.07 8.14 5.96
C ASP A 380 3.41 7.39 6.13
N GLY A 381 3.34 6.16 6.63
CA GLY A 381 4.51 5.35 6.98
C GLY A 381 5.09 5.63 8.36
N GLY A 382 4.71 6.73 9.02
CA GLY A 382 5.24 7.09 10.34
C GLY A 382 4.86 6.10 11.45
N ASP A 383 3.75 5.41 11.32
CA ASP A 383 3.34 4.38 12.29
C ASP A 383 4.19 3.11 12.14
N GLU A 384 4.52 2.73 10.92
CA GLU A 384 5.30 1.55 10.60
C GLU A 384 6.77 1.69 10.98
N VAL A 385 7.36 2.87 10.74
CA VAL A 385 8.81 3.05 10.96
C VAL A 385 9.16 3.53 12.37
N PHE A 386 8.25 4.26 13.06
CA PHE A 386 8.44 4.76 14.42
C PHE A 386 7.65 4.00 15.50
N GLY A 387 6.87 2.97 15.15
CA GLY A 387 6.10 2.16 16.12
C GLY A 387 4.89 2.90 16.69
N GLY A 388 3.98 3.34 15.81
CA GLY A 388 2.83 4.16 16.19
C GLY A 388 1.53 3.40 16.44
N TYR A 389 1.43 2.15 16.01
CA TYR A 389 0.20 1.38 16.21
C TYR A 389 0.03 0.87 17.63
N VAL A 390 -1.18 0.99 18.16
CA VAL A 390 -1.55 0.49 19.51
C VAL A 390 -1.34 -1.02 19.63
N ILE A 391 -1.39 -1.76 18.52
CA ILE A 391 -1.15 -3.20 18.50
C ILE A 391 0.26 -3.56 19.00
N TYR A 392 1.28 -2.75 18.73
CA TYR A 392 2.63 -3.00 19.25
C TYR A 392 2.70 -2.91 20.79
N GLN A 393 1.84 -2.08 21.41
CA GLN A 393 1.67 -2.11 22.86
C GLN A 393 0.97 -3.38 23.34
N ALA A 394 -0.03 -3.86 22.59
CA ALA A 394 -0.70 -5.13 22.87
C ALA A 394 0.29 -6.31 22.75
N ASP A 395 1.18 -6.31 21.76
CA ASP A 395 2.24 -7.32 21.61
C ASP A 395 3.21 -7.32 22.80
N ARG A 396 3.62 -6.16 23.29
CA ARG A 396 4.42 -6.02 24.51
C ARG A 396 3.68 -6.54 25.75
N LEU A 397 2.39 -6.23 25.90
CA LEU A 397 1.56 -6.73 27.00
C LEU A 397 1.37 -8.24 26.91
N ALA A 398 1.13 -8.78 25.71
CA ALA A 398 0.98 -10.20 25.49
C ALA A 398 2.28 -10.99 25.81
N ALA A 399 3.45 -10.41 25.57
CA ALA A 399 4.73 -11.02 25.96
C ALA A 399 4.84 -11.22 27.48
N ILE A 400 4.23 -10.34 28.28
CA ILE A 400 4.10 -10.51 29.73
C ILE A 400 2.99 -11.51 30.05
N GLY A 401 1.84 -11.38 29.38
CA GLY A 401 0.69 -12.26 29.56
C GLY A 401 1.02 -13.75 29.36
N ARG A 402 1.86 -14.07 28.36
CA ARG A 402 2.34 -15.44 28.10
C ARG A 402 3.15 -16.07 29.24
N ARG A 403 3.65 -15.27 30.19
CA ARG A 403 4.35 -15.73 31.40
C ARG A 403 3.38 -16.03 32.58
N LEU A 404 2.11 -15.65 32.43
CA LEU A 404 1.09 -15.89 33.44
C LEU A 404 0.53 -17.32 33.32
N PRO A 405 -0.01 -17.89 34.40
CA PRO A 405 -0.72 -19.19 34.33
C PRO A 405 -1.82 -19.20 33.27
N SER A 406 -1.91 -20.28 32.50
CA SER A 406 -2.79 -20.41 31.34
C SER A 406 -4.29 -20.19 31.66
N PHE A 407 -4.72 -20.54 32.90
CA PHE A 407 -6.13 -20.31 33.30
C PHE A 407 -6.50 -18.82 33.33
N LEU A 408 -5.55 -17.91 33.62
CA LEU A 408 -5.78 -16.47 33.62
C LEU A 408 -5.97 -15.96 32.19
N THR A 409 -5.13 -16.40 31.26
CA THR A 409 -5.13 -15.89 29.87
C THR A 409 -6.16 -16.61 28.98
N GLN A 410 -6.44 -17.90 29.24
CA GLN A 410 -7.33 -18.70 28.38
C GLN A 410 -8.76 -18.82 28.89
N ARG A 411 -9.03 -18.60 30.19
CA ARG A 411 -10.38 -18.69 30.76
C ARG A 411 -10.87 -17.39 31.39
N LEU A 412 -10.10 -16.83 32.34
CA LEU A 412 -10.56 -15.66 33.09
C LEU A 412 -10.62 -14.40 32.22
N LEU A 413 -9.58 -14.07 31.47
CA LEU A 413 -9.54 -12.87 30.63
C LEU A 413 -10.61 -12.88 29.52
N PRO A 414 -10.86 -13.99 28.78
CA PRO A 414 -11.95 -14.07 27.83
C PRO A 414 -13.34 -13.96 28.48
N ALA A 415 -13.51 -14.47 29.73
CA ALA A 415 -14.77 -14.31 30.47
C ALA A 415 -15.03 -12.84 30.83
N ILE A 416 -14.00 -12.14 31.33
CA ILE A 416 -14.07 -10.70 31.62
C ILE A 416 -14.36 -9.90 30.33
N ALA A 417 -13.66 -10.19 29.24
CA ALA A 417 -13.85 -9.49 27.97
C ALA A 417 -15.27 -9.63 27.41
N ARG A 418 -15.92 -10.78 27.61
CA ARG A 418 -17.32 -11.03 27.21
C ARG A 418 -18.33 -10.31 28.10
N ALA A 419 -17.98 -10.04 29.36
CA ALA A 419 -18.85 -9.36 30.31
C ALA A 419 -18.94 -7.84 30.12
N VAL A 420 -18.01 -7.25 29.34
CA VAL A 420 -18.01 -5.82 29.04
C VAL A 420 -19.08 -5.51 28.00
N PRO A 421 -20.03 -4.56 28.27
CA PRO A 421 -21.06 -4.19 27.32
C PRO A 421 -20.49 -3.63 26.00
N ALA A 422 -21.13 -4.00 24.89
CA ALA A 422 -20.76 -3.48 23.55
C ALA A 422 -20.98 -1.96 23.47
N SER A 423 -20.08 -1.25 22.76
CA SER A 423 -20.15 0.21 22.56
C SER A 423 -19.85 0.57 21.11
N ASP A 424 -20.62 1.52 20.55
CA ASP A 424 -20.41 2.06 19.19
C ASP A 424 -19.36 3.20 19.15
N ARG A 425 -18.71 3.52 20.28
CA ARG A 425 -17.71 4.58 20.34
C ARG A 425 -16.42 4.20 19.61
N LYS A 426 -15.75 5.19 19.00
CA LYS A 426 -14.41 5.04 18.45
C LYS A 426 -13.48 4.40 19.50
N MET A 427 -12.78 3.32 19.10
CA MET A 427 -11.85 2.59 20.00
C MET A 427 -12.52 2.01 21.27
N ALA A 428 -13.73 1.47 21.16
CA ALA A 428 -14.48 0.89 22.27
C ALA A 428 -13.68 -0.14 23.08
N LEU A 429 -13.77 -0.06 24.41
CA LEU A 429 -12.98 -0.88 25.34
C LEU A 429 -13.30 -2.37 25.20
N ASP A 430 -14.57 -2.71 24.97
CA ASP A 430 -15.07 -4.08 24.77
C ASP A 430 -14.35 -4.76 23.59
N LEU A 431 -14.27 -4.09 22.45
CA LEU A 431 -13.61 -4.62 21.25
C LEU A 431 -12.10 -4.82 21.48
N ARG A 432 -11.45 -3.86 22.15
CA ARG A 432 -10.01 -3.95 22.47
C ARG A 432 -9.72 -5.11 23.44
N LEU A 433 -10.55 -5.28 24.46
CA LEU A 433 -10.41 -6.38 25.42
C LEU A 433 -10.68 -7.74 24.77
N GLN A 434 -11.70 -7.84 23.91
CA GLN A 434 -12.01 -9.08 23.19
C GLN A 434 -10.88 -9.48 22.23
N ARG A 435 -10.33 -8.53 21.46
CA ARG A 435 -9.17 -8.77 20.60
C ARG A 435 -7.96 -9.19 21.42
N PHE A 436 -7.64 -8.47 22.49
CA PHE A 436 -6.52 -8.81 23.38
C PHE A 436 -6.67 -10.20 24.00
N ALA A 437 -7.86 -10.53 24.52
CA ALA A 437 -8.13 -11.82 25.11
C ALA A 437 -8.01 -13.00 24.13
N ARG A 438 -8.31 -12.78 22.83
CA ARG A 438 -8.09 -13.80 21.79
C ARG A 438 -6.61 -14.08 21.53
N GLY A 439 -5.80 -13.03 21.48
CA GLY A 439 -4.41 -13.13 21.03
C GLY A 439 -3.38 -13.39 22.15
N VAL A 440 -3.67 -13.00 23.41
CA VAL A 440 -2.66 -12.99 24.49
C VAL A 440 -1.99 -14.34 24.75
N ALA A 441 -2.68 -15.44 24.49
CA ALA A 441 -2.18 -16.81 24.69
C ALA A 441 -1.52 -17.41 23.44
N LEU A 442 -1.62 -16.73 22.28
CA LEU A 442 -1.06 -17.20 21.02
C LEU A 442 0.45 -16.90 20.93
N ASP A 443 1.14 -17.53 19.97
CA ASP A 443 2.50 -17.13 19.62
C ASP A 443 2.55 -15.68 19.13
N PRO A 444 3.70 -14.99 19.13
CA PRO A 444 3.78 -13.57 18.86
C PRO A 444 3.18 -13.15 17.51
N LEU A 445 3.41 -13.93 16.45
CA LEU A 445 2.93 -13.59 15.10
C LEU A 445 1.42 -13.84 14.98
N ALA A 446 0.91 -14.96 15.50
CA ALA A 446 -0.51 -15.25 15.52
C ALA A 446 -1.28 -14.23 16.39
N ALA A 447 -0.71 -13.79 17.52
CA ALA A 447 -1.26 -12.72 18.34
C ALA A 447 -1.35 -11.40 17.54
N HIS A 448 -0.29 -11.04 16.84
CA HIS A 448 -0.22 -9.83 16.02
C HIS A 448 -1.28 -9.83 14.90
N LEU A 449 -1.50 -10.96 14.22
CA LEU A 449 -2.61 -11.12 13.28
C LEU A 449 -3.96 -10.97 13.99
N ALA A 450 -4.17 -11.63 15.13
CA ALA A 450 -5.43 -11.62 15.86
C ALA A 450 -5.86 -10.21 16.35
N TRP A 451 -4.92 -9.26 16.51
CA TRP A 451 -5.22 -7.87 16.85
C TRP A 451 -5.92 -7.11 15.72
N ARG A 452 -5.68 -7.48 14.46
CA ARG A 452 -6.18 -6.79 13.27
C ARG A 452 -7.13 -7.61 12.42
N GLU A 453 -7.07 -8.94 12.54
CA GLU A 453 -7.87 -9.86 11.75
C GLU A 453 -9.38 -9.57 11.85
N ILE A 454 -10.03 -9.51 10.69
CA ILE A 454 -11.47 -9.24 10.57
C ILE A 454 -12.26 -10.54 10.71
N PHE A 455 -12.04 -11.49 9.79
CA PHE A 455 -12.62 -12.82 9.85
C PHE A 455 -11.54 -13.85 10.19
N THR A 456 -11.75 -14.57 11.29
CA THR A 456 -10.89 -15.72 11.64
C THR A 456 -11.11 -16.87 10.67
N GLU A 457 -10.20 -17.84 10.65
CA GLU A 457 -10.35 -19.03 9.78
C GLU A 457 -11.70 -19.74 10.00
N GLU A 458 -12.15 -19.88 11.26
CA GLU A 458 -13.44 -20.48 11.59
C GLU A 458 -14.61 -19.62 11.08
N ALA A 459 -14.52 -18.30 11.17
CA ALA A 459 -15.55 -17.40 10.67
C ALA A 459 -15.64 -17.46 9.15
N LYS A 460 -14.53 -17.52 8.44
CA LYS A 460 -14.47 -17.70 6.99
C LYS A 460 -15.11 -19.02 6.57
N ALA A 461 -14.83 -20.11 7.29
CA ALA A 461 -15.43 -21.42 7.02
C ALA A 461 -16.97 -21.42 7.10
N THR A 462 -17.57 -20.57 7.94
CA THR A 462 -19.02 -20.42 8.02
C THR A 462 -19.60 -19.51 6.93
N LEU A 463 -18.78 -18.68 6.31
CA LEU A 463 -19.23 -17.75 5.27
C LEU A 463 -19.27 -18.37 3.87
N TYR A 464 -18.42 -19.37 3.60
CA TYR A 464 -18.34 -19.93 2.26
C TYR A 464 -19.56 -20.80 1.94
N ALA A 465 -20.04 -20.69 0.70
CA ALA A 465 -21.07 -21.60 0.21
C ALA A 465 -20.55 -23.05 0.22
N ALA A 466 -21.44 -24.00 0.54
CA ALA A 466 -21.09 -25.42 0.45
C ALA A 466 -20.59 -25.74 -0.98
N PRO A 467 -19.55 -26.58 -1.13
CA PRO A 467 -19.01 -26.93 -2.44
C PRO A 467 -20.09 -27.57 -3.31
N SER A 468 -20.67 -26.83 -4.23
CA SER A 468 -21.55 -27.36 -5.27
C SER A 468 -20.67 -27.99 -6.35
N GLY A 469 -20.12 -29.21 -6.13
CA GLY A 469 -19.57 -30.13 -7.13
C GLY A 469 -18.69 -29.60 -8.28
N ILE A 470 -18.04 -28.44 -8.17
CA ILE A 470 -17.31 -27.74 -9.21
C ILE A 470 -15.83 -27.73 -8.83
N GLY A 471 -15.00 -28.34 -9.68
CA GLY A 471 -13.56 -28.52 -9.47
C GLY A 471 -12.85 -27.21 -9.15
N VAL A 472 -12.10 -27.21 -8.05
CA VAL A 472 -11.22 -26.13 -7.61
C VAL A 472 -9.94 -26.24 -8.45
N ALA A 473 -9.61 -25.20 -9.24
CA ALA A 473 -8.26 -25.06 -9.74
C ALA A 473 -7.35 -24.69 -8.55
N SER A 474 -6.50 -25.61 -8.13
CA SER A 474 -5.47 -25.33 -7.12
C SER A 474 -4.31 -24.57 -7.76
N HIS A 475 -3.57 -23.76 -6.99
CA HIS A 475 -2.33 -23.13 -7.46
C HIS A 475 -1.31 -24.11 -8.09
N ALA A 476 -1.39 -25.40 -7.77
CA ALA A 476 -0.59 -26.45 -8.40
C ALA A 476 -0.88 -26.64 -9.89
N ASP A 477 -2.06 -26.23 -10.38
CA ASP A 477 -2.46 -26.35 -11.79
C ASP A 477 -2.13 -25.10 -12.61
N ALA A 478 -1.86 -23.95 -11.98
CA ALA A 478 -1.47 -22.72 -12.65
C ALA A 478 -0.02 -22.77 -13.20
N ASP A 479 0.83 -23.63 -12.65
CA ASP A 479 2.22 -23.80 -13.06
C ASP A 479 2.43 -24.89 -14.16
N ARG A 480 1.35 -25.53 -14.63
CA ARG A 480 1.44 -26.47 -15.76
C ARG A 480 1.03 -25.77 -17.06
N PRO A 481 1.90 -25.71 -18.08
CA PRO A 481 1.49 -25.21 -19.40
C PRO A 481 0.42 -26.14 -19.98
N SER A 482 -0.80 -25.64 -20.09
CA SER A 482 -1.92 -26.37 -20.71
C SER A 482 -1.73 -26.42 -22.22
N ASN A 483 -1.12 -27.51 -22.68
CA ASN A 483 -1.00 -27.83 -24.09
C ASN A 483 -2.28 -28.56 -24.61
N ARG A 484 -3.43 -27.87 -24.57
CA ARG A 484 -4.66 -28.31 -25.26
C ARG A 484 -5.24 -27.14 -26.02
N GLY A 485 -5.24 -27.27 -27.35
CA GLY A 485 -5.83 -26.33 -28.30
C GLY A 485 -7.27 -25.98 -27.90
N ILE A 486 -7.55 -24.70 -27.79
CA ILE A 486 -8.90 -24.15 -27.52
C ILE A 486 -9.57 -23.99 -28.90
N ASP A 487 -10.66 -24.71 -29.10
CA ASP A 487 -11.58 -24.55 -30.24
C ASP A 487 -12.27 -23.16 -30.14
N PRO A 488 -12.12 -22.26 -31.13
CA PRO A 488 -12.72 -20.93 -31.10
C PRO A 488 -14.24 -20.88 -31.12
N ALA A 489 -14.92 -22.02 -31.40
CA ALA A 489 -16.38 -22.05 -31.53
C ALA A 489 -17.14 -22.27 -30.21
N SER A 490 -16.46 -22.48 -29.05
CA SER A 490 -17.12 -22.77 -27.78
C SER A 490 -17.41 -21.54 -26.90
N ASN A 491 -17.13 -20.32 -27.37
CA ASN A 491 -17.19 -19.08 -26.56
C ASN A 491 -18.60 -18.49 -26.34
N ALA A 492 -19.65 -19.21 -26.64
CA ALA A 492 -21.01 -18.64 -26.57
C ALA A 492 -21.91 -19.30 -25.51
N ARG A 493 -21.44 -19.78 -24.37
CA ARG A 493 -22.30 -20.15 -23.20
C ARG A 493 -21.49 -20.74 -22.04
N VAL A 494 -20.53 -20.01 -21.48
CA VAL A 494 -20.00 -20.40 -20.16
C VAL A 494 -20.11 -19.19 -19.25
N GLY A 495 -21.17 -19.17 -18.46
CA GLY A 495 -21.20 -18.30 -17.28
C GLY A 495 -19.95 -18.61 -16.46
N ALA A 496 -19.12 -17.59 -16.18
CA ALA A 496 -17.89 -17.74 -15.44
C ALA A 496 -18.20 -18.42 -14.09
N ARG A 497 -17.78 -19.68 -13.95
CA ARG A 497 -17.88 -20.42 -12.69
C ARG A 497 -16.66 -20.04 -11.88
N HIS A 498 -16.85 -19.17 -10.88
CA HIS A 498 -15.79 -18.76 -9.98
C HIS A 498 -15.37 -19.94 -9.08
N ALA A 499 -14.08 -20.11 -8.87
CA ALA A 499 -13.58 -21.03 -7.86
C ALA A 499 -14.03 -20.52 -6.46
N VAL A 500 -14.72 -21.36 -5.69
CA VAL A 500 -15.16 -21.02 -4.34
C VAL A 500 -14.01 -21.29 -3.38
N PRO A 501 -13.61 -20.32 -2.53
CA PRO A 501 -12.64 -20.57 -1.48
C PRO A 501 -13.05 -21.74 -0.61
N SER A 502 -12.09 -22.55 -0.19
CA SER A 502 -12.34 -23.74 0.63
C SER A 502 -11.37 -23.78 1.82
N LEU A 503 -11.62 -24.68 2.76
CA LEU A 503 -10.70 -24.96 3.88
C LEU A 503 -9.35 -25.55 3.41
N ALA A 504 -9.22 -25.90 2.14
CA ALA A 504 -7.93 -26.30 1.53
C ALA A 504 -7.03 -25.09 1.19
N ASN A 505 -7.54 -23.87 1.30
CA ASN A 505 -6.71 -22.67 1.14
C ASN A 505 -5.68 -22.58 2.29
N ARG A 506 -4.53 -22.02 1.96
CA ARG A 506 -3.49 -21.72 2.92
C ARG A 506 -4.00 -20.72 3.98
N PRO A 507 -3.78 -20.94 5.30
CA PRO A 507 -4.12 -19.94 6.32
C PRO A 507 -3.42 -18.59 6.06
N THR A 508 -4.12 -17.49 6.32
CA THR A 508 -3.56 -16.13 6.13
C THR A 508 -2.32 -15.89 7.00
N LEU A 509 -2.19 -16.57 8.15
CA LEU A 509 -1.01 -16.52 9.00
C LEU A 509 0.29 -16.93 8.27
N ASP A 510 0.22 -17.84 7.31
CA ASP A 510 1.40 -18.32 6.58
C ASP A 510 1.98 -17.25 5.66
N LEU A 511 1.16 -16.33 5.16
CA LEU A 511 1.63 -15.15 4.44
C LEU A 511 2.50 -14.25 5.34
N LEU A 512 2.03 -13.98 6.56
CA LEU A 512 2.76 -13.15 7.52
C LEU A 512 4.04 -13.85 8.00
N ARG A 513 4.01 -15.19 8.10
CA ARG A 513 5.16 -16.00 8.54
C ARG A 513 6.35 -15.83 7.61
N ALA A 514 6.16 -15.83 6.31
CA ALA A 514 7.24 -15.62 5.35
C ALA A 514 7.95 -14.27 5.56
N ALA A 515 7.19 -13.19 5.79
CA ALA A 515 7.74 -11.87 6.08
C ALA A 515 8.43 -11.82 7.46
N HIS A 516 7.85 -12.47 8.48
CA HIS A 516 8.40 -12.52 9.82
C HIS A 516 9.73 -13.29 9.87
N ASP A 517 9.85 -14.41 9.18
CA ASP A 517 11.02 -15.27 9.20
C ASP A 517 12.20 -14.71 8.39
N ALA A 518 11.95 -13.71 7.54
CA ALA A 518 12.99 -12.95 6.85
C ALA A 518 13.88 -12.13 7.82
N TYR A 519 13.42 -11.86 9.05
CA TYR A 519 14.14 -11.03 10.04
C TYR A 519 14.36 -11.75 11.38
N PRO A 520 15.08 -12.90 11.42
CA PRO A 520 15.19 -13.74 12.61
C PRO A 520 15.95 -13.09 13.78
N HIS A 521 16.82 -12.14 13.50
CA HIS A 521 17.69 -11.47 14.48
C HIS A 521 17.17 -10.10 14.95
N ALA A 522 16.05 -9.61 14.41
CA ALA A 522 15.47 -8.34 14.82
C ALA A 522 14.88 -8.43 16.25
N ASP A 523 14.88 -7.29 16.97
CA ASP A 523 14.12 -7.17 18.22
C ASP A 523 12.65 -7.56 18.00
N PRO A 524 11.95 -8.14 18.99
CA PRO A 524 10.61 -8.70 18.77
C PRO A 524 9.60 -7.73 18.13
N ILE A 525 9.57 -6.46 18.56
CA ILE A 525 8.66 -5.48 17.96
C ILE A 525 9.15 -5.05 16.58
N ASN A 526 10.46 -4.85 16.36
CA ASN A 526 10.98 -4.52 15.04
C ASN A 526 10.69 -5.62 14.01
N ARG A 527 10.68 -6.89 14.44
CA ARG A 527 10.31 -8.02 13.59
C ARG A 527 8.84 -7.95 13.15
N LEU A 528 7.93 -7.61 14.06
CA LEU A 528 6.51 -7.38 13.73
C LEU A 528 6.30 -6.12 12.87
N MET A 529 7.06 -5.04 13.16
CA MET A 529 7.05 -3.83 12.33
C MET A 529 7.55 -4.12 10.89
N ALA A 530 8.52 -5.03 10.72
CA ALA A 530 8.98 -5.44 9.39
C ALA A 530 7.91 -6.24 8.63
N VAL A 531 7.10 -7.05 9.32
CA VAL A 531 5.91 -7.70 8.72
C VAL A 531 4.94 -6.64 8.23
N ASP A 532 4.62 -5.64 9.05
CA ASP A 532 3.70 -4.55 8.70
C ASP A 532 4.23 -3.72 7.53
N ALA A 533 5.51 -3.37 7.54
CA ALA A 533 6.16 -2.63 6.46
C ALA A 533 6.20 -3.41 5.14
N SER A 534 6.20 -4.75 5.19
CA SER A 534 6.26 -5.60 3.99
C SER A 534 4.89 -5.94 3.41
N ILE A 535 3.81 -5.86 4.19
CA ILE A 535 2.46 -6.30 3.80
C ILE A 535 1.47 -5.14 3.93
N SER A 536 1.08 -4.74 5.15
CA SER A 536 0.02 -3.72 5.34
C SER A 536 0.43 -2.34 4.85
N LEU A 537 1.68 -1.93 5.03
CA LEU A 537 2.14 -0.66 4.47
C LEU A 537 1.97 -0.62 2.95
N VAL A 538 2.39 -1.67 2.26
CA VAL A 538 2.39 -1.75 0.79
C VAL A 538 0.98 -1.86 0.23
N ASP A 539 0.22 -2.86 0.71
CA ASP A 539 -1.01 -3.28 0.05
C ASP A 539 -2.28 -2.65 0.64
N ASP A 540 -2.18 -2.01 1.83
CA ASP A 540 -3.23 -1.22 2.44
C ASP A 540 -2.88 0.28 2.38
N MET A 541 -1.94 0.76 3.22
CA MET A 541 -1.69 2.18 3.41
C MET A 541 -1.27 2.90 2.14
N LEU A 542 -0.23 2.43 1.45
CA LEU A 542 0.29 3.06 0.23
C LEU A 542 -0.65 2.89 -0.96
N THR A 543 -1.32 1.74 -1.07
CA THR A 543 -2.35 1.51 -2.08
C THR A 543 -3.51 2.49 -1.90
N LYS A 544 -4.00 2.67 -0.67
CA LYS A 544 -5.03 3.66 -0.36
C LYS A 544 -4.62 5.06 -0.78
N VAL A 545 -3.44 5.51 -0.33
CA VAL A 545 -2.94 6.85 -0.62
C VAL A 545 -2.83 7.08 -2.12
N ASP A 546 -2.20 6.15 -2.87
CA ASP A 546 -2.02 6.28 -4.31
C ASP A 546 -3.36 6.28 -5.06
N ARG A 547 -4.27 5.35 -4.75
CA ARG A 547 -5.54 5.22 -5.47
C ARG A 547 -6.46 6.42 -5.25
N THR A 548 -6.59 6.88 -4.00
CA THR A 548 -7.47 8.00 -3.67
C THR A 548 -6.92 9.33 -4.17
N SER A 549 -5.63 9.54 -4.19
CA SER A 549 -5.04 10.78 -4.67
C SER A 549 -4.97 10.83 -6.20
N MET A 550 -4.54 9.73 -6.84
CA MET A 550 -4.41 9.69 -8.30
C MET A 550 -5.74 9.70 -9.03
N ALA A 551 -6.83 9.30 -8.40
CA ALA A 551 -8.17 9.50 -8.93
C ALA A 551 -8.49 10.98 -9.20
N HIS A 552 -7.76 11.90 -8.57
CA HIS A 552 -7.88 13.35 -8.72
C HIS A 552 -6.65 14.00 -9.38
N GLY A 553 -5.71 13.21 -9.92
CA GLY A 553 -4.48 13.75 -10.49
C GLY A 553 -3.59 14.45 -9.46
N LEU A 554 -3.54 13.97 -8.22
CA LEU A 554 -2.73 14.51 -7.14
C LEU A 554 -1.60 13.55 -6.77
N GLU A 555 -0.37 14.04 -6.76
CA GLU A 555 0.79 13.29 -6.28
C GLU A 555 0.92 13.39 -4.76
N VAL A 556 0.96 12.26 -4.06
CA VAL A 556 1.32 12.21 -2.65
C VAL A 556 2.73 11.66 -2.49
N ARG A 557 3.57 12.41 -1.77
CA ARG A 557 4.93 12.04 -1.37
C ARG A 557 4.96 11.73 0.12
N VAL A 558 5.79 10.78 0.52
CA VAL A 558 5.84 10.22 1.88
C VAL A 558 7.24 10.31 2.50
N PRO A 559 7.67 11.49 2.97
CA PRO A 559 9.04 11.71 3.47
C PRO A 559 9.46 10.76 4.59
N LEU A 560 8.52 10.28 5.41
CA LEU A 560 8.80 9.31 6.48
C LEU A 560 9.20 7.93 5.95
N LEU A 561 8.97 7.67 4.67
CA LEU A 561 9.36 6.46 3.94
C LEU A 561 10.57 6.68 3.02
N ASP A 562 11.28 7.79 3.15
CA ASP A 562 12.57 7.94 2.45
C ASP A 562 13.54 6.85 2.88
N HIS A 563 14.12 6.11 1.92
CA HIS A 563 14.84 4.88 2.24
C HIS A 563 16.05 5.08 3.19
N PRO A 564 16.84 6.18 3.13
CA PRO A 564 17.92 6.40 4.11
C PRO A 564 17.39 6.53 5.54
N LEU A 565 16.24 7.19 5.73
CA LEU A 565 15.58 7.28 7.02
C LEU A 565 15.03 5.91 7.48
N VAL A 566 14.40 5.16 6.58
CA VAL A 566 13.85 3.82 6.88
C VAL A 566 14.97 2.85 7.24
N GLU A 567 16.08 2.85 6.51
CA GLU A 567 17.25 2.02 6.77
C GLU A 567 17.92 2.38 8.11
N LEU A 568 18.01 3.67 8.43
CA LEU A 568 18.45 4.13 9.76
C LEU A 568 17.53 3.59 10.86
N LEU A 569 16.22 3.81 10.71
CA LEU A 569 15.23 3.41 11.71
C LEU A 569 15.12 1.89 11.86
N ALA A 570 15.31 1.10 10.80
CA ALA A 570 15.34 -0.35 10.89
C ALA A 570 16.41 -0.86 11.88
N ARG A 571 17.52 -0.13 12.03
CA ARG A 571 18.63 -0.44 12.95
C ARG A 571 18.38 0.01 14.39
N VAL A 572 17.44 0.95 14.60
CA VAL A 572 17.14 1.50 15.93
C VAL A 572 16.44 0.45 16.80
N PRO A 573 16.91 0.20 18.04
CA PRO A 573 16.27 -0.73 18.97
C PRO A 573 14.80 -0.38 19.24
N ASP A 574 13.97 -1.41 19.34
CA ASP A 574 12.52 -1.29 19.46
C ASP A 574 12.04 -0.50 20.68
N VAL A 575 12.85 -0.40 21.75
CA VAL A 575 12.54 0.36 22.96
C VAL A 575 12.45 1.88 22.71
N TYR A 576 13.10 2.39 21.65
CA TYR A 576 13.01 3.78 21.20
C TYR A 576 11.82 4.05 20.29
N LYS A 577 11.13 3.00 19.83
CA LYS A 577 9.92 3.07 18.96
C LYS A 577 8.66 2.79 19.77
N VAL A 578 8.68 1.74 20.60
CA VAL A 578 7.58 1.34 21.48
C VAL A 578 8.12 1.16 22.88
N ARG A 579 7.86 2.12 23.78
CA ARG A 579 8.39 2.08 25.15
C ARG A 579 7.71 0.97 25.95
N PRO A 580 8.47 0.13 26.68
CA PRO A 580 7.90 -0.93 27.51
C PRO A 580 7.23 -0.37 28.78
N ILE A 581 6.36 -1.19 29.41
CA ILE A 581 5.50 -0.80 30.54
C ILE A 581 6.32 -0.24 31.72
N HIS A 582 7.40 -0.90 32.10
CA HIS A 582 8.24 -0.49 33.26
C HIS A 582 8.95 0.85 33.06
N ARG A 583 8.92 1.43 31.85
CA ARG A 583 9.46 2.74 31.52
C ARG A 583 8.36 3.74 31.14
N GLY A 584 7.09 3.46 31.49
CA GLY A 584 5.94 4.27 31.09
C GLY A 584 5.61 4.07 29.62
N MET A 585 4.75 3.10 29.34
CA MET A 585 4.33 2.70 27.99
C MET A 585 3.99 3.87 27.07
N ALA A 586 4.67 3.98 25.94
CA ALA A 586 4.45 5.06 24.96
C ALA A 586 4.74 4.59 23.54
N LEU A 587 4.01 5.13 22.58
CA LEU A 587 4.24 4.98 21.14
C LEU A 587 5.09 6.14 20.61
N LYS A 588 5.95 5.86 19.64
CA LYS A 588 6.83 6.86 18.96
C LYS A 588 7.66 7.72 19.90
N PRO A 589 8.25 7.21 21.00
CA PRO A 589 8.98 8.08 21.94
C PRO A 589 10.13 8.83 21.28
N LEU A 590 10.81 8.23 20.30
CA LEU A 590 11.89 8.87 19.55
C LEU A 590 11.37 10.04 18.71
N LEU A 591 10.30 9.83 17.91
CA LEU A 591 9.70 10.89 17.11
C LEU A 591 9.14 12.04 17.97
N ARG A 592 8.55 11.73 19.15
CA ARG A 592 8.09 12.73 20.11
C ARG A 592 9.22 13.62 20.63
N ARG A 593 10.42 13.07 20.82
CA ARG A 593 11.60 13.84 21.20
C ARG A 593 12.11 14.72 20.08
N VAL A 594 12.14 14.20 18.86
CA VAL A 594 12.46 15.01 17.67
C VAL A 594 11.47 16.16 17.48
N ALA A 595 10.19 15.92 17.78
CA ALA A 595 9.12 16.91 17.63
C ALA A 595 9.04 17.96 18.75
N ALA A 596 9.76 17.77 19.87
CA ALA A 596 9.55 18.55 21.10
C ALA A 596 9.81 20.05 20.96
N ASP A 597 10.72 20.44 20.08
CA ASP A 597 11.05 21.84 19.75
C ASP A 597 10.46 22.32 18.41
N LEU A 598 9.72 21.45 17.73
CA LEU A 598 9.04 21.76 16.48
C LEU A 598 7.57 22.10 16.68
N LEU A 599 6.91 21.47 17.65
CA LEU A 599 5.48 21.44 17.80
C LEU A 599 5.02 21.82 19.23
N PRO A 600 3.79 22.33 19.39
CA PRO A 600 3.18 22.54 20.68
C PRO A 600 3.16 21.26 21.53
N ARG A 601 3.38 21.40 22.83
CA ARG A 601 3.51 20.28 23.76
C ARG A 601 2.31 19.35 23.79
N ASP A 602 1.12 19.87 23.67
CA ASP A 602 -0.14 19.11 23.63
C ASP A 602 -0.28 18.27 22.34
N ILE A 603 0.25 18.73 21.21
CA ILE A 603 0.34 17.96 19.96
C ILE A 603 1.36 16.83 20.12
N VAL A 604 2.55 17.13 20.66
CA VAL A 604 3.60 16.11 20.89
C VAL A 604 3.12 14.99 21.79
N HIS A 605 2.31 15.30 22.82
CA HIS A 605 1.80 14.32 23.79
C HIS A 605 0.40 13.78 23.48
N ARG A 606 -0.22 14.22 22.39
CA ARG A 606 -1.54 13.74 21.98
C ARG A 606 -1.55 12.20 21.90
N PRO A 607 -2.58 11.54 22.47
CA PRO A 607 -2.79 10.11 22.27
C PRO A 607 -2.96 9.78 20.77
N LYS A 608 -2.50 8.60 20.33
CA LYS A 608 -2.75 8.13 18.96
C LYS A 608 -4.24 8.02 18.72
N ALA A 609 -4.72 8.72 17.71
CA ALA A 609 -6.05 8.55 17.14
C ALA A 609 -5.90 7.97 15.73
N GLY A 610 -6.58 6.89 15.41
CA GLY A 610 -6.61 6.35 14.06
C GLY A 610 -7.53 7.23 13.18
N PHE A 611 -7.23 7.31 11.91
CA PHE A 611 -8.08 7.96 10.92
C PHE A 611 -9.22 7.00 10.54
N HIS A 612 -10.31 7.01 11.32
CA HIS A 612 -11.47 6.14 11.13
C HIS A 612 -12.68 6.97 10.70
N VAL A 613 -13.56 6.35 9.93
CA VAL A 613 -14.83 6.90 9.46
C VAL A 613 -15.98 6.20 10.21
N PRO A 614 -17.08 6.88 10.55
CA PRO A 614 -18.21 6.28 11.31
C PRO A 614 -19.09 5.36 10.45
N ILE A 615 -18.48 4.47 9.66
CA ILE A 615 -19.17 3.53 8.77
C ILE A 615 -20.25 2.70 9.48
N PRO A 616 -20.03 2.18 10.71
CA PRO A 616 -21.07 1.42 11.40
C PRO A 616 -22.36 2.20 11.60
N ALA A 617 -22.25 3.48 11.93
CA ALA A 617 -23.42 4.35 12.08
C ALA A 617 -24.10 4.60 10.72
N TRP A 618 -23.31 4.87 9.68
CA TRP A 618 -23.84 5.10 8.33
C TRP A 618 -24.54 3.88 7.74
N LEU A 619 -24.02 2.66 7.97
CA LEU A 619 -24.67 1.42 7.52
C LEU A 619 -25.97 1.10 8.27
N LYS A 620 -26.14 1.59 9.50
CA LYS A 620 -27.42 1.54 10.21
C LYS A 620 -28.39 2.64 9.75
N GLY A 621 -27.89 3.74 9.22
CA GLY A 621 -28.61 4.91 8.75
C GLY A 621 -28.67 5.04 7.23
N GLU A 622 -27.95 6.00 6.68
CA GLU A 622 -28.05 6.46 5.30
C GLU A 622 -27.57 5.43 4.26
N LEU A 623 -26.56 4.61 4.59
CA LEU A 623 -26.08 3.53 3.72
C LEU A 623 -26.84 2.21 3.90
N ARG A 624 -27.88 2.17 4.74
CA ARG A 624 -28.69 0.95 4.95
C ARG A 624 -29.33 0.42 3.67
N PRO A 625 -29.91 1.26 2.78
CA PRO A 625 -30.44 0.77 1.51
C PRO A 625 -29.37 0.10 0.64
N LEU A 626 -28.16 0.69 0.54
CA LEU A 626 -27.05 0.11 -0.19
C LEU A 626 -26.62 -1.24 0.41
N LEU A 627 -26.48 -1.33 1.75
CA LEU A 627 -26.12 -2.57 2.45
C LEU A 627 -27.13 -3.70 2.13
N THR A 628 -28.43 -3.41 2.25
CA THR A 628 -29.48 -4.41 2.06
C THR A 628 -29.66 -4.81 0.60
N ASP A 629 -29.40 -3.92 -0.35
CA ASP A 629 -29.44 -4.23 -1.78
C ASP A 629 -28.25 -5.09 -2.20
N VAL A 630 -27.02 -4.68 -1.85
CA VAL A 630 -25.78 -5.36 -2.27
C VAL A 630 -25.68 -6.75 -1.67
N LEU A 631 -26.08 -6.93 -0.41
CA LEU A 631 -26.06 -8.21 0.32
C LEU A 631 -27.42 -8.92 0.34
N ALA A 632 -28.33 -8.58 -0.58
CA ALA A 632 -29.60 -9.31 -0.71
C ALA A 632 -29.34 -10.81 -0.96
N PRO A 633 -30.09 -11.72 -0.28
CA PRO A 633 -29.84 -13.16 -0.39
C PRO A 633 -29.84 -13.70 -1.84
N GLU A 634 -30.66 -13.11 -2.72
CA GLU A 634 -30.72 -13.47 -4.15
C GLU A 634 -29.45 -13.09 -4.88
N ARG A 635 -28.85 -11.92 -4.57
CA ARG A 635 -27.57 -11.50 -5.16
C ARG A 635 -26.42 -12.38 -4.67
N VAL A 636 -26.34 -12.62 -3.36
CA VAL A 636 -25.32 -13.50 -2.76
C VAL A 636 -25.40 -14.91 -3.34
N ARG A 637 -26.61 -15.47 -3.50
CA ARG A 637 -26.83 -16.78 -4.11
C ARG A 637 -26.38 -16.80 -5.57
N ARG A 638 -26.63 -15.75 -6.35
CA ARG A 638 -26.25 -15.64 -7.74
C ARG A 638 -24.73 -15.59 -7.93
N GLN A 639 -24.03 -14.94 -7.01
CA GLN A 639 -22.56 -14.89 -7.00
C GLN A 639 -21.94 -16.26 -6.71
N GLY A 640 -22.58 -17.11 -5.91
CA GLY A 640 -22.15 -18.47 -5.63
C GLY A 640 -20.87 -18.60 -4.78
N VAL A 641 -20.41 -17.51 -4.15
CA VAL A 641 -19.18 -17.48 -3.33
C VAL A 641 -19.49 -17.70 -1.86
N PHE A 642 -20.48 -16.97 -1.35
CA PHE A 642 -20.84 -17.00 0.07
C PHE A 642 -22.19 -17.70 0.30
N ASP A 643 -22.36 -18.25 1.50
CA ASP A 643 -23.65 -18.77 1.96
C ASP A 643 -24.64 -17.63 2.24
N PRO A 644 -25.79 -17.56 1.54
CA PRO A 644 -26.73 -16.46 1.71
C PRO A 644 -27.31 -16.36 3.12
N ALA A 645 -27.48 -17.49 3.83
CA ALA A 645 -28.02 -17.48 5.19
C ALA A 645 -26.99 -16.96 6.19
N ALA A 646 -25.72 -17.32 6.03
CA ALA A 646 -24.62 -16.80 6.84
C ALA A 646 -24.46 -15.29 6.66
N VAL A 647 -24.49 -14.79 5.42
CA VAL A 647 -24.40 -13.35 5.13
C VAL A 647 -25.60 -12.59 5.71
N ASP A 648 -26.83 -13.08 5.52
CA ASP A 648 -28.04 -12.47 6.05
C ASP A 648 -28.05 -12.43 7.59
N ALA A 649 -27.59 -13.49 8.27
CA ALA A 649 -27.43 -13.52 9.72
C ALA A 649 -26.46 -12.43 10.22
N LEU A 650 -25.39 -12.19 9.48
CA LEU A 650 -24.44 -11.14 9.77
C LEU A 650 -25.08 -9.75 9.63
N VAL A 651 -25.75 -9.46 8.49
CA VAL A 651 -26.44 -8.19 8.23
C VAL A 651 -27.46 -7.89 9.33
N ARG A 652 -28.30 -8.86 9.70
CA ARG A 652 -29.25 -8.71 10.79
C ARG A 652 -28.60 -8.42 12.13
N ALA A 653 -27.57 -9.17 12.51
CA ALA A 653 -26.83 -8.95 13.77
C ALA A 653 -26.24 -7.53 13.86
N HIS A 654 -25.84 -6.94 12.72
CA HIS A 654 -25.42 -5.57 12.64
C HIS A 654 -26.57 -4.59 12.86
N LEU A 655 -27.61 -4.69 12.06
CA LEU A 655 -28.73 -3.75 12.10
C LEU A 655 -29.43 -3.74 13.49
N GLU A 656 -29.42 -4.87 14.19
CA GLU A 656 -29.97 -5.03 15.55
C GLU A 656 -28.96 -4.60 16.65
N GLY A 657 -27.75 -4.18 16.32
CA GLY A 657 -26.75 -3.74 17.31
C GLY A 657 -26.17 -4.85 18.17
N ARG A 658 -26.40 -6.14 17.84
CA ARG A 658 -25.85 -7.30 18.56
C ARG A 658 -24.36 -7.54 18.35
N ARG A 659 -23.79 -7.01 17.27
CA ARG A 659 -22.36 -7.03 16.96
C ARG A 659 -21.93 -5.68 16.39
N ASN A 660 -20.78 -5.19 16.79
CA ASN A 660 -20.18 -4.00 16.17
C ASN A 660 -19.46 -4.43 14.88
N PRO A 661 -19.82 -3.86 13.74
CA PRO A 661 -19.56 -4.42 12.42
C PRO A 661 -18.45 -3.72 11.64
N VAL A 662 -17.34 -3.39 12.24
CA VAL A 662 -16.14 -3.03 11.45
C VAL A 662 -15.88 -4.13 10.41
N SER A 663 -16.32 -5.35 10.68
CA SER A 663 -16.17 -6.53 9.83
C SER A 663 -17.08 -6.60 8.58
N TYR A 664 -18.05 -5.70 8.36
CA TYR A 664 -19.08 -5.89 7.29
C TYR A 664 -18.90 -5.00 6.07
N THR A 665 -18.16 -3.90 6.19
CA THR A 665 -17.76 -3.10 5.03
C THR A 665 -17.08 -3.95 3.96
N HIS A 666 -16.40 -4.99 4.38
CA HIS A 666 -15.67 -5.95 3.55
C HIS A 666 -16.53 -6.77 2.60
N LEU A 667 -17.77 -7.08 3.02
CA LEU A 667 -18.72 -7.84 2.20
C LEU A 667 -19.50 -6.93 1.23
N THR A 668 -19.58 -5.62 1.49
CA THR A 668 -20.38 -4.70 0.66
C THR A 668 -19.61 -4.12 -0.53
N LEU A 669 -18.28 -3.91 -0.41
CA LEU A 669 -17.46 -3.31 -1.45
C LEU A 669 -17.07 -4.25 -2.61
N PRO A 670 -16.87 -5.58 -2.42
CA PRO A 670 -16.42 -6.45 -3.50
C PRO A 670 -17.47 -6.79 -4.54
N THR A 671 -18.77 -6.70 -4.18
CA THR A 671 -19.83 -7.40 -4.92
C THR A 671 -20.17 -6.82 -6.29
N LYS A 672 -19.76 -5.60 -6.63
CA LYS A 672 -20.05 -5.00 -7.93
C LYS A 672 -19.03 -5.30 -9.05
N ARG A 673 -17.79 -5.67 -8.72
CA ARG A 673 -16.74 -5.94 -9.73
C ARG A 673 -16.34 -7.41 -9.88
N ILE A 674 -16.72 -8.26 -8.93
CA ILE A 674 -16.45 -9.71 -9.01
C ILE A 674 -17.49 -10.44 -9.89
N VAL A 675 -18.59 -9.78 -10.25
CA VAL A 675 -19.66 -10.34 -11.13
C VAL A 675 -19.57 -9.80 -12.53
#